data_a10db662d1d4a628ec42d41cc8504193
#
_entry.id   a10db662d1d4a628ec42d41cc8504193
#
_cell.length_a   1.000
_cell.length_b   1.000
_cell.length_c   1.000
_cell.angle_alpha   90.00
_cell.angle_beta   90.00
_cell.angle_gamma   90.00
#
_symmetry.space_group_name_H-M   'P 1'
#
loop_
_entity.id
_entity.type
_entity.pdbx_description
1 polymer ?
#
loop_
_entity_poly.entity_id
_entity_poly.type
_entity_poly.pdbx_seq_one_letter_code
_entity_poly.pdbx_strand_id
1 'polypeptide(L)'
;MSQQTHGEFQHLGKPRKLAEGLEKVTGRARYVGDMKLPGMLHGRVVLSPYAHANILSVDAEAARAVPGVVAVLTAADLPTRDKVITSRQSTTLANGTVHYRGEPVVLVVAETEAAAADGAAAVLVDYEPLPVVANLDQALDPGAPAIWPNGAPKEEGEDLTAVHAATDADAATSAKPTLPNIHEQKRYERGDVAAGFAAAAQIVEGEYRTPIVHQGYLEPHAVVADYEPVGRTLTVYTSTQGQFGVRNEVARLLGLPRGKVTVVPMTVGGGFGAKYGILDPLAAAAAMALGRPVRVVLTRSEDFLTTTPSPATLFKIKLGAAADGTITALEAEVNLDNGVYPFTLGGIVTMLLGGYYRFPNLRIDVREVLTHKPQTGAYRAPGAPQATFAIESAIDDLAAKLGRDPLEFRLQNVAGPEDLTGEGDKWEGNIGLKAVLERAKEHPLWRDRTPGEGVGIAVGGWPCGKTTAAAVCRVDTDGTVRVHIGSVDISGSNTAFQLVAAEILGVDPAQVELVPGDTRSGPYAGPSGGSQITYSVAGAVADAAREVRRQLLELASEHFEARMEDLEITNGEVGVRGVPGRAIAIGKLAERAEGKAGGPGPIVGEGRSAPPDNAPGFVAHIVKVAVDRDTGRVTPQQYVAIQDVGFAMNPMLVEGQIHGGAAQGVGWGVYEAMRYDENGELLTASLMDYCLPRADQLPTFETIMINNPSPYGPFGARGVGEPPITAGAAAIANAVRDAVGVRINQLPINDEIVWKALQS
;
A
#
# COMPACT_ATOMS: atom_id res chain seq x y z
N MET A 1 0.82 -13.25 27.83
CA MET A 1 2.09 -13.62 27.15
C MET A 1 3.23 -13.02 27.93
N SER A 2 4.14 -13.82 28.49
CA SER A 2 5.29 -13.31 29.22
C SER A 2 6.14 -12.50 28.22
N GLN A 3 6.38 -11.23 28.55
CA GLN A 3 7.44 -10.44 27.92
C GLN A 3 8.73 -11.24 27.99
N GLN A 4 9.16 -11.87 26.87
CA GLN A 4 10.54 -12.25 26.75
C GLN A 4 11.33 -10.94 26.80
N THR A 5 12.00 -10.70 27.93
CA THR A 5 13.07 -9.71 28.00
C THR A 5 13.95 -9.91 26.78
N HIS A 6 14.34 -8.81 26.12
CA HIS A 6 15.26 -8.78 24.97
C HIS A 6 16.63 -9.40 25.36
N GLY A 7 16.65 -10.73 25.51
CA GLY A 7 17.87 -11.52 25.47
C GLY A 7 18.43 -11.42 24.04
N GLU A 8 19.73 -11.56 23.88
CA GLU A 8 20.36 -11.52 22.57
C GLU A 8 19.78 -12.62 21.68
N PHE A 9 18.90 -12.22 20.73
CA PHE A 9 18.44 -13.10 19.67
C PHE A 9 19.62 -13.59 18.83
N GLN A 10 19.57 -14.85 18.41
CA GLN A 10 20.62 -15.42 17.55
C GLN A 10 20.51 -14.88 16.11
N HIS A 11 19.31 -14.71 15.59
CA HIS A 11 19.04 -14.34 14.20
C HIS A 11 18.26 -13.05 14.05
N LEU A 12 17.24 -12.81 14.89
CA LEU A 12 16.42 -11.60 14.86
C LEU A 12 17.21 -10.37 15.30
N GLY A 13 16.84 -9.20 14.75
CA GLY A 13 17.52 -7.94 15.04
C GLY A 13 18.88 -7.78 14.36
N LYS A 14 19.30 -8.72 13.52
CA LYS A 14 20.56 -8.68 12.77
C LYS A 14 20.34 -8.48 11.29
N PRO A 15 21.20 -7.71 10.59
CA PRO A 15 21.05 -7.47 9.16
C PRO A 15 21.25 -8.78 8.37
N ARG A 16 20.28 -9.11 7.52
CA ARG A 16 20.33 -10.26 6.62
C ARG A 16 19.85 -9.87 5.24
N LYS A 17 20.55 -10.36 4.21
CA LYS A 17 20.17 -10.15 2.81
C LYS A 17 18.82 -10.79 2.52
N LEU A 18 18.11 -10.24 1.54
CA LEU A 18 16.85 -10.77 1.06
C LEU A 18 17.03 -12.23 0.58
N ALA A 19 16.22 -13.15 1.09
CA ALA A 19 16.32 -14.58 0.77
C ALA A 19 16.20 -14.84 -0.74
N GLU A 20 15.25 -14.18 -1.40
CA GLU A 20 15.00 -14.27 -2.84
C GLU A 20 15.85 -13.29 -3.68
N GLY A 21 16.76 -12.55 -3.03
CA GLY A 21 17.51 -11.49 -3.69
C GLY A 21 18.40 -11.97 -4.83
N LEU A 22 19.02 -13.15 -4.68
CA LEU A 22 19.90 -13.72 -5.71
C LEU A 22 19.13 -14.03 -6.99
N GLU A 23 17.92 -14.57 -6.91
CA GLU A 23 17.10 -14.88 -8.08
C GLU A 23 16.72 -13.62 -8.84
N LYS A 24 16.39 -12.54 -8.13
CA LYS A 24 16.03 -11.25 -8.71
C LYS A 24 17.20 -10.61 -9.44
N VAL A 25 18.39 -10.53 -8.82
CA VAL A 25 19.56 -9.87 -9.44
C VAL A 25 20.24 -10.71 -10.52
N THR A 26 19.97 -12.01 -10.60
CA THR A 26 20.49 -12.90 -11.64
C THR A 26 19.50 -13.16 -12.78
N GLY A 27 18.32 -12.54 -12.74
CA GLY A 27 17.26 -12.72 -13.74
C GLY A 27 16.61 -14.10 -13.73
N ARG A 28 16.67 -14.81 -12.60
CA ARG A 28 16.03 -16.13 -12.42
C ARG A 28 14.61 -16.03 -11.85
N ALA A 29 14.31 -14.92 -11.18
CA ALA A 29 12.96 -14.66 -10.70
C ALA A 29 11.98 -14.64 -11.87
N ARG A 30 10.84 -15.30 -11.71
CA ARG A 30 9.81 -15.42 -12.73
C ARG A 30 8.64 -14.51 -12.44
N TYR A 31 8.36 -13.64 -13.38
CA TYR A 31 7.20 -12.75 -13.37
C TYR A 31 6.08 -13.33 -14.24
N VAL A 32 4.87 -12.80 -14.06
CA VAL A 32 3.71 -13.26 -14.86
C VAL A 32 3.94 -13.06 -16.35
N GLY A 33 4.57 -11.95 -16.75
CA GLY A 33 4.91 -11.66 -18.14
C GLY A 33 5.83 -12.70 -18.80
N ASP A 34 6.59 -13.48 -17.99
CA ASP A 34 7.51 -14.53 -18.50
C ASP A 34 6.84 -15.87 -18.69
N MET A 35 5.59 -16.04 -18.22
CA MET A 35 4.90 -17.32 -18.23
C MET A 35 4.54 -17.78 -19.63
N LYS A 36 4.67 -19.11 -19.83
CA LYS A 36 4.28 -19.78 -21.08
C LYS A 36 3.55 -21.07 -20.71
N LEU A 37 2.31 -21.20 -21.19
CA LEU A 37 1.49 -22.42 -21.07
C LEU A 37 1.24 -23.00 -22.45
N PRO A 38 1.07 -24.33 -22.57
CA PRO A 38 0.71 -24.96 -23.83
C PRO A 38 -0.60 -24.38 -24.38
N GLY A 39 -0.59 -23.99 -25.66
CA GLY A 39 -1.76 -23.44 -26.32
C GLY A 39 -2.20 -22.05 -25.84
N MET A 40 -1.36 -21.35 -25.06
CA MET A 40 -1.66 -20.03 -24.52
C MET A 40 -1.86 -18.99 -25.64
N LEU A 41 -2.89 -18.16 -25.43
CA LEU A 41 -3.21 -17.02 -26.27
C LEU A 41 -2.74 -15.72 -25.60
N HIS A 42 -2.61 -14.68 -26.42
CA HIS A 42 -2.20 -13.35 -26.01
C HIS A 42 -3.35 -12.36 -26.18
N GLY A 43 -3.75 -11.72 -25.10
CA GLY A 43 -4.79 -10.69 -25.09
C GLY A 43 -4.18 -9.29 -25.17
N ARG A 44 -4.80 -8.42 -25.99
CA ARG A 44 -4.50 -7.00 -26.06
C ARG A 44 -5.77 -6.19 -25.90
N VAL A 45 -5.77 -5.23 -25.00
CA VAL A 45 -6.92 -4.36 -24.76
C VAL A 45 -6.96 -3.22 -25.77
N VAL A 46 -8.18 -2.88 -26.21
CA VAL A 46 -8.47 -1.63 -26.93
C VAL A 46 -9.08 -0.70 -25.91
N LEU A 47 -8.42 0.41 -25.66
CA LEU A 47 -8.80 1.39 -24.66
C LEU A 47 -9.57 2.55 -25.28
N SER A 48 -10.52 3.11 -24.53
CA SER A 48 -11.23 4.32 -24.96
C SER A 48 -10.28 5.52 -25.11
N PRO A 49 -10.35 6.25 -26.24
CA PRO A 49 -9.68 7.53 -26.39
C PRO A 49 -10.42 8.70 -25.74
N TYR A 50 -11.66 8.48 -25.28
CA TYR A 50 -12.52 9.49 -24.66
C TYR A 50 -12.67 9.27 -23.17
N ALA A 51 -12.74 10.37 -22.42
CA ALA A 51 -13.02 10.33 -20.99
C ALA A 51 -14.52 10.06 -20.70
N HIS A 52 -15.42 10.45 -21.63
CA HIS A 52 -16.85 10.18 -21.54
C HIS A 52 -17.46 10.14 -22.94
N ALA A 53 -18.02 9.00 -23.33
CA ALA A 53 -18.67 8.85 -24.63
C ALA A 53 -19.61 7.63 -24.64
N ASN A 54 -20.65 7.70 -25.47
CA ASN A 54 -21.42 6.52 -25.85
C ASN A 54 -20.64 5.70 -26.89
N ILE A 55 -20.65 4.38 -26.76
CA ILE A 55 -20.15 3.44 -27.76
C ILE A 55 -21.31 3.18 -28.75
N LEU A 56 -21.18 3.68 -29.96
CA LEU A 56 -22.24 3.52 -30.99
C LEU A 56 -22.06 2.17 -31.70
N SER A 57 -20.85 1.80 -32.08
CA SER A 57 -20.58 0.53 -32.72
C SER A 57 -19.11 0.09 -32.53
N VAL A 58 -18.86 -1.21 -32.68
CA VAL A 58 -17.53 -1.82 -32.71
C VAL A 58 -17.40 -2.59 -34.02
N ASP A 59 -16.57 -2.11 -34.95
CA ASP A 59 -16.20 -2.83 -36.14
C ASP A 59 -14.90 -3.61 -35.91
N ALA A 60 -15.00 -4.92 -35.93
CA ALA A 60 -13.91 -5.85 -35.72
C ALA A 60 -13.56 -6.69 -36.96
N GLU A 61 -14.11 -6.36 -38.15
CA GLU A 61 -13.88 -7.16 -39.35
C GLU A 61 -12.41 -7.20 -39.76
N ALA A 62 -11.78 -6.03 -39.84
CA ALA A 62 -10.36 -5.92 -40.14
C ALA A 62 -9.47 -6.61 -39.08
N ALA A 63 -9.83 -6.50 -37.82
CA ALA A 63 -9.10 -7.15 -36.71
C ALA A 63 -9.18 -8.68 -36.80
N ARG A 64 -10.34 -9.23 -37.11
CA ARG A 64 -10.52 -10.69 -37.32
C ARG A 64 -9.76 -11.21 -38.54
N ALA A 65 -9.50 -10.36 -39.53
CA ALA A 65 -8.75 -10.73 -40.73
C ALA A 65 -7.21 -10.77 -40.50
N VAL A 66 -6.69 -10.24 -39.39
CA VAL A 66 -5.29 -10.29 -39.05
C VAL A 66 -4.84 -11.74 -38.78
N PRO A 67 -3.84 -12.25 -39.46
CA PRO A 67 -3.37 -13.62 -39.29
C PRO A 67 -2.96 -13.90 -37.84
N GLY A 68 -3.51 -14.95 -37.23
CA GLY A 68 -3.24 -15.33 -35.84
C GLY A 68 -4.21 -14.74 -34.83
N VAL A 69 -5.09 -13.83 -35.20
CA VAL A 69 -6.20 -13.40 -34.33
C VAL A 69 -7.22 -14.53 -34.21
N VAL A 70 -7.54 -14.90 -32.97
CA VAL A 70 -8.47 -15.99 -32.61
C VAL A 70 -9.84 -15.45 -32.26
N ALA A 71 -9.90 -14.34 -31.54
CA ALA A 71 -11.15 -13.71 -31.12
C ALA A 71 -10.99 -12.20 -30.92
N VAL A 72 -12.11 -11.51 -31.11
CA VAL A 72 -12.28 -10.10 -30.73
C VAL A 72 -13.50 -10.06 -29.81
N LEU A 73 -13.27 -9.82 -28.53
CA LEU A 73 -14.28 -9.93 -27.49
C LEU A 73 -14.73 -8.53 -27.03
N THR A 74 -16.05 -8.38 -26.92
CA THR A 74 -16.73 -7.23 -26.31
C THR A 74 -17.34 -7.65 -24.98
N ALA A 75 -17.92 -6.72 -24.22
CA ALA A 75 -18.62 -7.04 -22.97
C ALA A 75 -19.73 -8.11 -23.16
N ALA A 76 -20.38 -8.14 -24.35
CA ALA A 76 -21.43 -9.10 -24.65
C ALA A 76 -20.91 -10.56 -24.74
N ASP A 77 -19.65 -10.75 -25.14
CA ASP A 77 -19.03 -12.04 -25.38
C ASP A 77 -18.47 -12.68 -24.10
N LEU A 78 -18.30 -11.90 -23.04
CA LEU A 78 -17.72 -12.37 -21.79
C LEU A 78 -18.76 -13.09 -20.92
N PRO A 79 -18.42 -14.24 -20.31
CA PRO A 79 -19.34 -15.01 -19.46
C PRO A 79 -19.43 -14.45 -18.03
N THR A 80 -19.49 -13.16 -17.87
CA THR A 80 -19.63 -12.49 -16.58
C THR A 80 -21.09 -12.41 -16.17
N ARG A 81 -21.36 -12.48 -14.85
CA ARG A 81 -22.72 -12.32 -14.29
C ARG A 81 -23.22 -10.91 -14.51
N ASP A 82 -22.38 -9.95 -14.18
CA ASP A 82 -22.69 -8.53 -14.29
C ASP A 82 -22.03 -7.98 -15.56
N LYS A 83 -22.76 -7.17 -16.30
CA LYS A 83 -22.27 -6.52 -17.54
C LYS A 83 -21.88 -5.07 -17.31
N VAL A 84 -22.08 -4.57 -16.09
CA VAL A 84 -21.73 -3.21 -15.68
C VAL A 84 -20.55 -3.27 -14.75
N ILE A 85 -19.52 -2.48 -15.03
CA ILE A 85 -18.37 -2.30 -14.16
C ILE A 85 -18.80 -1.42 -12.99
N THR A 86 -18.60 -1.87 -11.76
CA THR A 86 -18.94 -1.14 -10.54
C THR A 86 -17.72 -0.62 -9.78
N SER A 87 -16.56 -1.18 -10.07
CA SER A 87 -15.26 -0.76 -9.54
C SER A 87 -14.13 -1.18 -10.47
N ARG A 88 -12.94 -0.66 -10.28
CA ARG A 88 -11.75 -1.10 -11.04
C ARG A 88 -11.36 -2.55 -10.77
N GLN A 89 -11.68 -3.08 -9.60
CA GLN A 89 -11.41 -4.48 -9.25
C GLN A 89 -12.37 -5.45 -9.95
N SER A 90 -13.53 -4.97 -10.35
CA SER A 90 -14.53 -5.71 -11.15
C SER A 90 -14.34 -5.51 -12.66
N THR A 91 -13.16 -5.07 -13.10
CA THR A 91 -12.95 -4.67 -14.50
C THR A 91 -13.19 -5.81 -15.48
N THR A 92 -14.13 -5.57 -16.35
CA THR A 92 -14.33 -6.29 -17.61
C THR A 92 -14.18 -5.30 -18.77
N LEU A 93 -15.05 -5.36 -19.75
CA LEU A 93 -15.10 -4.40 -20.86
C LEU A 93 -16.27 -3.44 -20.72
N ALA A 94 -16.08 -2.19 -21.10
CA ALA A 94 -17.15 -1.19 -21.10
C ALA A 94 -18.31 -1.63 -21.96
N ASN A 95 -19.53 -1.31 -21.53
CA ASN A 95 -20.77 -1.69 -22.18
C ASN A 95 -21.67 -0.47 -22.37
N GLY A 96 -21.79 -0.01 -23.61
CA GLY A 96 -22.64 1.10 -24.01
C GLY A 96 -22.05 2.49 -23.77
N THR A 97 -21.37 2.73 -22.67
CA THR A 97 -20.78 4.04 -22.34
C THR A 97 -19.40 3.84 -21.73
N VAL A 98 -18.45 4.71 -22.06
CA VAL A 98 -17.16 4.83 -21.40
C VAL A 98 -17.15 6.04 -20.47
N HIS A 99 -16.46 5.91 -19.32
CA HIS A 99 -16.53 6.88 -18.24
C HIS A 99 -15.16 7.48 -17.86
N TYR A 100 -14.08 6.98 -18.45
CA TYR A 100 -12.74 7.56 -18.35
C TYR A 100 -11.90 7.17 -19.55
N ARG A 101 -10.93 8.03 -19.91
CA ARG A 101 -9.95 7.72 -20.94
C ARG A 101 -9.08 6.55 -20.48
N GLY A 102 -8.96 5.52 -21.30
CA GLY A 102 -8.26 4.29 -20.94
C GLY A 102 -9.18 3.18 -20.41
N GLU A 103 -10.50 3.37 -20.41
CA GLU A 103 -11.42 2.28 -20.08
C GLU A 103 -11.38 1.19 -21.15
N PRO A 104 -11.18 -0.09 -20.77
CA PRO A 104 -11.12 -1.19 -21.73
C PRO A 104 -12.48 -1.39 -22.42
N VAL A 105 -12.49 -1.41 -23.75
CA VAL A 105 -13.72 -1.55 -24.58
C VAL A 105 -13.74 -2.90 -25.30
N VAL A 106 -12.59 -3.34 -25.85
CA VAL A 106 -12.47 -4.59 -26.58
C VAL A 106 -11.21 -5.32 -26.11
N LEU A 107 -11.28 -6.65 -26.07
CA LEU A 107 -10.11 -7.51 -25.91
C LEU A 107 -9.87 -8.31 -27.19
N VAL A 108 -8.77 -8.06 -27.87
CA VAL A 108 -8.30 -8.87 -29.01
C VAL A 108 -7.42 -9.98 -28.48
N VAL A 109 -7.71 -11.22 -28.86
CA VAL A 109 -7.00 -12.41 -28.43
C VAL A 109 -6.42 -13.13 -29.63
N ALA A 110 -5.10 -13.42 -29.61
CA ALA A 110 -4.38 -13.98 -30.74
C ALA A 110 -3.35 -15.06 -30.30
N GLU A 111 -2.81 -15.80 -31.26
CA GLU A 111 -1.78 -16.82 -31.02
C GLU A 111 -0.40 -16.23 -30.68
N THR A 112 -0.17 -14.97 -31.02
CA THR A 112 1.07 -14.25 -30.71
C THR A 112 0.77 -12.85 -30.17
N GLU A 113 1.69 -12.29 -29.42
CA GLU A 113 1.59 -10.94 -28.91
C GLU A 113 1.54 -9.88 -30.02
N ALA A 114 2.32 -10.10 -31.09
CA ALA A 114 2.31 -9.21 -32.26
C ALA A 114 0.95 -9.23 -32.99
N ALA A 115 0.40 -10.42 -33.24
CA ALA A 115 -0.92 -10.53 -33.87
C ALA A 115 -2.04 -9.93 -32.99
N ALA A 116 -1.93 -10.04 -31.67
CA ALA A 116 -2.87 -9.38 -30.75
C ALA A 116 -2.77 -7.85 -30.85
N ALA A 117 -1.55 -7.31 -30.93
CA ALA A 117 -1.32 -5.89 -31.06
C ALA A 117 -1.79 -5.34 -32.43
N ASP A 118 -1.48 -6.03 -33.53
CA ASP A 118 -1.93 -5.66 -34.87
C ASP A 118 -3.44 -5.74 -34.98
N GLY A 119 -4.04 -6.79 -34.41
CA GLY A 119 -5.49 -6.94 -34.34
C GLY A 119 -6.16 -5.82 -33.53
N ALA A 120 -5.58 -5.46 -32.37
CA ALA A 120 -6.10 -4.37 -31.55
C ALA A 120 -6.04 -3.01 -32.29
N ALA A 121 -4.97 -2.76 -33.04
CA ALA A 121 -4.83 -1.55 -33.86
C ALA A 121 -5.82 -1.51 -35.03
N ALA A 122 -6.36 -2.65 -35.47
CA ALA A 122 -7.31 -2.75 -36.57
C ALA A 122 -8.79 -2.67 -36.13
N VAL A 123 -9.07 -2.67 -34.81
CA VAL A 123 -10.43 -2.47 -34.30
C VAL A 123 -10.83 -1.01 -34.45
N LEU A 124 -12.00 -0.76 -35.04
CA LEU A 124 -12.59 0.57 -35.11
C LEU A 124 -13.78 0.64 -34.15
N VAL A 125 -13.79 1.63 -33.29
CA VAL A 125 -14.91 1.90 -32.40
C VAL A 125 -15.45 3.30 -32.72
N ASP A 126 -16.77 3.37 -32.95
CA ASP A 126 -17.47 4.63 -33.20
C ASP A 126 -18.03 5.15 -31.87
N TYR A 127 -17.76 6.41 -31.57
CA TYR A 127 -18.12 7.04 -30.30
C TYR A 127 -18.91 8.32 -30.52
N GLU A 128 -19.85 8.57 -29.63
CA GLU A 128 -20.50 9.85 -29.47
C GLU A 128 -19.99 10.51 -28.18
N PRO A 129 -19.13 11.55 -28.27
CA PRO A 129 -18.60 12.22 -27.08
C PRO A 129 -19.69 12.87 -26.23
N LEU A 130 -19.54 12.79 -24.92
CA LEU A 130 -20.41 13.35 -23.91
C LEU A 130 -19.65 14.40 -23.05
N PRO A 131 -20.36 15.26 -22.30
CA PRO A 131 -19.76 16.23 -21.41
C PRO A 131 -18.83 15.56 -20.38
N VAL A 132 -17.68 16.17 -20.10
CA VAL A 132 -16.64 15.66 -19.20
C VAL A 132 -16.56 16.51 -17.93
N VAL A 133 -16.38 15.86 -16.80
CA VAL A 133 -16.00 16.46 -15.51
C VAL A 133 -14.61 15.94 -15.17
N ALA A 134 -13.58 16.72 -15.47
CA ALA A 134 -12.20 16.25 -15.47
C ALA A 134 -11.42 16.53 -14.17
N ASN A 135 -11.94 17.35 -13.24
CA ASN A 135 -11.21 17.74 -12.03
C ASN A 135 -12.16 18.12 -10.88
N LEU A 136 -11.58 18.29 -9.67
CA LEU A 136 -12.34 18.65 -8.47
C LEU A 136 -13.08 19.98 -8.59
N ASP A 137 -12.48 20.99 -9.21
CA ASP A 137 -13.11 22.31 -9.32
C ASP A 137 -14.39 22.23 -10.19
N GLN A 138 -14.35 21.49 -11.30
CA GLN A 138 -15.53 21.21 -12.13
C GLN A 138 -16.55 20.35 -11.39
N ALA A 139 -16.11 19.30 -10.67
CA ALA A 139 -17.01 18.38 -9.98
C ALA A 139 -17.76 19.02 -8.80
N LEU A 140 -17.16 20.02 -8.19
CA LEU A 140 -17.73 20.80 -7.07
C LEU A 140 -18.58 21.99 -7.54
N ASP A 141 -18.67 22.25 -8.85
CA ASP A 141 -19.59 23.24 -9.38
C ASP A 141 -21.05 22.73 -9.26
N PRO A 142 -21.97 23.51 -8.67
CA PRO A 142 -23.39 23.14 -8.60
C PRO A 142 -24.06 22.89 -9.96
N GLY A 143 -23.52 23.46 -11.04
CA GLY A 143 -23.98 23.27 -12.40
C GLY A 143 -23.35 22.12 -13.17
N ALA A 144 -22.42 21.36 -12.52
CA ALA A 144 -21.76 20.24 -13.17
C ALA A 144 -22.74 19.14 -13.60
N PRO A 145 -22.55 18.52 -14.76
CA PRO A 145 -23.30 17.32 -15.12
C PRO A 145 -23.00 16.18 -14.14
N ALA A 146 -24.05 15.42 -13.79
CA ALA A 146 -23.86 14.24 -12.94
C ALA A 146 -23.16 13.13 -13.72
N ILE A 147 -22.05 12.61 -13.20
CA ILE A 147 -21.33 11.46 -13.78
C ILE A 147 -22.23 10.21 -13.76
N TRP A 148 -22.95 10.03 -12.67
CA TRP A 148 -23.93 8.96 -12.51
C TRP A 148 -25.33 9.55 -12.25
N PRO A 149 -26.13 9.84 -13.28
CA PRO A 149 -27.44 10.47 -13.10
C PRO A 149 -28.41 9.67 -12.23
N ASN A 150 -28.24 8.35 -12.18
CA ASN A 150 -29.07 7.44 -11.38
C ASN A 150 -28.43 7.06 -10.03
N GLY A 151 -27.38 7.78 -9.61
CA GLY A 151 -26.57 7.49 -8.43
C GLY A 151 -25.35 6.64 -8.76
N ALA A 152 -24.27 6.86 -8.00
CA ALA A 152 -23.01 6.12 -8.17
C ALA A 152 -23.22 4.61 -7.98
N PRO A 153 -22.50 3.77 -8.75
CA PRO A 153 -22.59 2.33 -8.57
C PRO A 153 -22.13 1.96 -7.15
N LYS A 154 -22.79 0.95 -6.59
CA LYS A 154 -22.38 0.37 -5.31
C LYS A 154 -21.45 -0.79 -5.59
N GLU A 155 -20.33 -0.83 -4.89
CA GLU A 155 -19.43 -1.95 -4.97
C GLU A 155 -20.08 -3.21 -4.40
N GLU A 156 -20.15 -4.26 -5.23
CA GLU A 156 -20.60 -5.59 -4.83
C GLU A 156 -19.38 -6.51 -4.78
N GLY A 157 -18.79 -6.72 -3.62
CA GLY A 157 -17.61 -7.58 -3.49
C GLY A 157 -16.87 -7.35 -2.19
N GLU A 158 -15.79 -8.08 -1.99
CA GLU A 158 -14.85 -7.79 -0.90
C GLU A 158 -14.05 -6.55 -1.29
N ASP A 159 -14.14 -5.51 -0.50
CA ASP A 159 -13.23 -4.37 -0.63
C ASP A 159 -11.79 -4.83 -0.31
N LEU A 160 -11.01 -5.07 -1.34
CA LEU A 160 -9.61 -5.47 -1.20
C LEU A 160 -8.75 -4.34 -0.62
N THR A 161 -9.28 -3.13 -0.57
CA THR A 161 -8.63 -1.97 0.05
C THR A 161 -9.10 -1.74 1.49
N ALA A 162 -10.06 -2.52 2.00
CA ALA A 162 -10.58 -2.41 3.37
C ALA A 162 -9.50 -2.53 4.46
N VAL A 163 -8.34 -3.13 4.14
CA VAL A 163 -7.17 -3.10 5.02
C VAL A 163 -6.64 -1.69 5.31
N HIS A 164 -7.05 -0.71 4.52
CA HIS A 164 -6.76 0.70 4.68
C HIS A 164 -7.95 1.47 5.23
N ALA A 165 -9.13 0.84 5.34
CA ALA A 165 -10.29 1.48 5.94
C ALA A 165 -10.00 1.74 7.43
N ALA A 166 -10.24 2.97 7.84
CA ALA A 166 -10.32 3.31 9.23
C ALA A 166 -11.52 2.58 9.87
N THR A 167 -11.47 2.37 11.15
CA THR A 167 -12.57 1.77 11.92
C THR A 167 -13.87 2.52 11.64
N ASP A 168 -15.01 1.82 11.62
CA ASP A 168 -16.33 2.45 11.61
C ASP A 168 -16.50 3.28 12.90
N ALA A 169 -15.97 4.49 12.89
CA ALA A 169 -16.09 5.39 14.02
C ALA A 169 -17.56 5.87 14.10
N ASP A 170 -18.25 5.55 15.19
CA ASP A 170 -19.57 6.09 15.51
C ASP A 170 -19.61 7.64 15.59
N ALA A 171 -18.44 8.28 15.50
CA ALA A 171 -18.26 9.72 15.62
C ALA A 171 -18.62 10.51 14.35
N ALA A 172 -18.78 9.85 13.22
CA ALA A 172 -19.09 10.54 11.96
C ALA A 172 -20.61 10.78 11.81
N THR A 173 -20.98 12.01 11.48
CA THR A 173 -22.34 12.31 11.04
C THR A 173 -22.36 12.30 9.50
N SER A 174 -23.08 11.33 8.92
CA SER A 174 -23.31 11.31 7.47
C SER A 174 -24.26 12.45 7.08
N ALA A 175 -23.88 13.21 6.07
CA ALA A 175 -24.71 14.26 5.50
C ALA A 175 -25.18 13.85 4.10
N LYS A 176 -26.40 14.27 3.73
CA LYS A 176 -26.86 14.06 2.35
C LYS A 176 -26.00 14.93 1.42
N PRO A 177 -25.38 14.33 0.38
CA PRO A 177 -24.63 15.11 -0.60
C PRO A 177 -25.48 16.23 -1.22
N THR A 178 -24.89 17.40 -1.33
CA THR A 178 -25.56 18.61 -1.85
C THR A 178 -25.24 18.90 -3.31
N LEU A 179 -24.22 18.25 -3.85
CA LEU A 179 -23.74 18.42 -5.23
C LEU A 179 -23.82 17.08 -5.98
N PRO A 180 -24.01 17.11 -7.31
CA PRO A 180 -24.31 15.92 -8.10
C PRO A 180 -23.18 14.87 -8.11
N ASN A 181 -21.93 15.30 -7.97
CA ASN A 181 -20.77 14.44 -8.07
C ASN A 181 -20.13 14.11 -6.72
N ILE A 182 -20.78 14.40 -5.61
CA ILE A 182 -20.37 13.92 -4.28
C ILE A 182 -21.15 12.63 -4.00
N HIS A 183 -20.44 11.51 -3.86
CA HIS A 183 -21.10 10.23 -3.56
C HIS A 183 -21.21 9.96 -2.06
N GLU A 184 -20.28 10.52 -1.25
CA GLU A 184 -20.29 10.44 0.21
C GLU A 184 -19.87 11.77 0.82
N GLN A 185 -20.52 12.16 1.92
CA GLN A 185 -20.16 13.32 2.73
C GLN A 185 -20.29 12.98 4.20
N LYS A 186 -19.21 13.24 4.96
CA LYS A 186 -19.14 12.99 6.41
C LYS A 186 -18.63 14.23 7.14
N ARG A 187 -19.11 14.41 8.38
CA ARG A 187 -18.60 15.42 9.32
C ARG A 187 -18.14 14.75 10.58
N TYR A 188 -16.94 15.13 11.02
CA TYR A 188 -16.36 14.77 12.30
C TYR A 188 -16.21 16.04 13.13
N GLU A 189 -16.72 16.03 14.37
CA GLU A 189 -16.74 17.22 15.21
C GLU A 189 -16.56 16.86 16.68
N ARG A 190 -15.75 17.67 17.40
CA ARG A 190 -15.63 17.61 18.86
C ARG A 190 -15.31 18.98 19.44
N GLY A 191 -15.73 19.22 20.69
CA GLY A 191 -15.53 20.49 21.37
C GLY A 191 -16.39 21.63 20.80
N ASP A 192 -15.97 22.87 21.05
CA ASP A 192 -16.59 24.09 20.52
C ASP A 192 -15.56 24.84 19.66
N VAL A 193 -15.65 24.64 18.35
CA VAL A 193 -14.70 25.21 17.38
C VAL A 193 -14.76 26.74 17.37
N ALA A 194 -15.95 27.33 17.53
CA ALA A 194 -16.10 28.79 17.58
C ALA A 194 -15.43 29.40 18.82
N ALA A 195 -15.64 28.80 20.00
CA ALA A 195 -14.94 29.20 21.22
C ALA A 195 -13.43 28.99 21.11
N GLY A 196 -12.98 27.88 20.48
CA GLY A 196 -11.58 27.59 20.25
C GLY A 196 -10.89 28.66 19.39
N PHE A 197 -11.52 29.12 18.29
CA PHE A 197 -11.00 30.23 17.49
C PHE A 197 -11.08 31.58 18.20
N ALA A 198 -12.11 31.82 19.00
CA ALA A 198 -12.18 33.04 19.81
C ALA A 198 -11.07 33.14 20.87
N ALA A 199 -10.56 32.02 21.36
CA ALA A 199 -9.44 31.93 22.30
C ALA A 199 -8.05 32.00 21.60
N ALA A 200 -7.99 31.88 20.28
CA ALA A 200 -6.75 31.92 19.54
C ALA A 200 -6.12 33.33 19.49
N ALA A 201 -4.84 33.43 19.79
CA ALA A 201 -4.06 34.65 19.58
C ALA A 201 -3.60 34.81 18.11
N GLN A 202 -3.38 33.68 17.44
CA GLN A 202 -3.04 33.64 16.03
C GLN A 202 -3.87 32.55 15.33
N ILE A 203 -4.28 32.86 14.09
CA ILE A 203 -5.02 31.94 13.22
C ILE A 203 -4.33 31.96 11.85
N VAL A 204 -4.15 30.78 11.27
CA VAL A 204 -3.75 30.61 9.87
C VAL A 204 -4.88 29.96 9.09
N GLU A 205 -5.04 30.34 7.84
CA GLU A 205 -5.98 29.75 6.89
C GLU A 205 -5.21 29.45 5.60
N GLY A 206 -5.44 28.29 5.01
CA GLY A 206 -4.77 27.89 3.78
C GLY A 206 -5.58 26.89 2.97
N GLU A 207 -5.39 26.94 1.66
CA GLU A 207 -5.88 25.95 0.72
C GLU A 207 -4.68 25.14 0.22
N TYR A 208 -4.75 23.78 0.32
CA TYR A 208 -3.67 22.89 -0.05
C TYR A 208 -4.15 21.90 -1.09
N ARG A 209 -3.37 21.74 -2.17
CA ARG A 209 -3.72 20.86 -3.29
C ARG A 209 -2.64 19.80 -3.53
N THR A 210 -3.07 18.56 -3.74
CA THR A 210 -2.19 17.49 -4.22
C THR A 210 -2.70 16.95 -5.55
N PRO A 211 -1.81 16.51 -6.46
CA PRO A 211 -2.21 15.92 -7.73
C PRO A 211 -2.63 14.45 -7.57
N ILE A 212 -3.15 13.87 -8.63
CA ILE A 212 -3.17 12.42 -8.80
C ILE A 212 -1.71 11.96 -9.01
N VAL A 213 -1.30 10.88 -8.34
CA VAL A 213 0.04 10.31 -8.41
C VAL A 213 -0.03 8.81 -8.67
N HIS A 214 0.70 8.35 -9.69
CA HIS A 214 0.83 6.93 -10.01
C HIS A 214 1.90 6.28 -9.13
N GLN A 215 1.72 5.01 -8.75
CA GLN A 215 2.63 4.28 -7.85
C GLN A 215 4.04 4.04 -8.42
N GLY A 216 4.23 4.18 -9.72
CA GLY A 216 5.54 4.13 -10.37
C GLY A 216 6.25 2.77 -10.32
N TYR A 217 5.52 1.66 -10.10
CA TYR A 217 6.10 0.31 -10.12
C TYR A 217 6.66 -0.05 -11.50
N LEU A 218 7.76 -0.80 -11.52
CA LEU A 218 8.47 -1.13 -12.77
C LEU A 218 7.78 -2.23 -13.57
N GLU A 219 7.20 -3.23 -12.94
CA GLU A 219 6.43 -4.29 -13.59
C GLU A 219 5.01 -3.80 -13.89
N PRO A 220 4.60 -3.65 -15.17
CA PRO A 220 3.21 -3.38 -15.52
C PRO A 220 2.28 -4.51 -15.05
N HIS A 221 0.98 -4.25 -15.00
CA HIS A 221 0.00 -5.29 -14.69
C HIS A 221 0.05 -6.41 -15.71
N ALA A 222 0.08 -7.65 -15.20
CA ALA A 222 0.11 -8.87 -15.99
C ALA A 222 -0.69 -9.98 -15.32
N VAL A 223 -1.35 -10.79 -16.12
CA VAL A 223 -2.14 -11.94 -15.67
C VAL A 223 -2.13 -13.04 -16.72
N VAL A 224 -2.13 -14.30 -16.28
CA VAL A 224 -2.40 -15.49 -17.11
C VAL A 224 -3.54 -16.25 -16.46
N ALA A 225 -4.63 -16.46 -17.19
CA ALA A 225 -5.75 -17.27 -16.73
C ALA A 225 -5.88 -18.53 -17.59
N ASP A 226 -6.11 -19.67 -16.93
CA ASP A 226 -6.26 -20.99 -17.56
C ASP A 226 -7.54 -21.66 -17.05
N TYR A 227 -8.49 -21.87 -17.94
CA TYR A 227 -9.78 -22.49 -17.63
C TYR A 227 -9.87 -23.90 -18.19
N GLU A 228 -10.09 -24.87 -17.30
CA GLU A 228 -10.33 -26.27 -17.65
C GLU A 228 -11.85 -26.57 -17.70
N PRO A 229 -12.42 -26.82 -18.88
CA PRO A 229 -13.88 -26.91 -19.07
C PRO A 229 -14.54 -28.14 -18.39
N VAL A 230 -13.85 -29.27 -18.33
CA VAL A 230 -14.42 -30.53 -17.82
C VAL A 230 -14.64 -30.45 -16.30
N GLY A 231 -13.60 -30.05 -15.58
CA GLY A 231 -13.68 -29.87 -14.13
C GLY A 231 -14.31 -28.53 -13.74
N ARG A 232 -14.51 -27.64 -14.70
CA ARG A 232 -14.91 -26.22 -14.50
C ARG A 232 -14.01 -25.56 -13.45
N THR A 233 -12.70 -25.73 -13.62
CA THR A 233 -11.68 -25.14 -12.73
C THR A 233 -10.92 -24.04 -13.45
N LEU A 234 -10.62 -23.00 -12.71
CA LEU A 234 -9.90 -21.83 -13.21
C LEU A 234 -8.62 -21.62 -12.39
N THR A 235 -7.49 -21.51 -13.05
CA THR A 235 -6.22 -21.12 -12.43
C THR A 235 -5.82 -19.75 -12.95
N VAL A 236 -5.54 -18.81 -12.03
CA VAL A 236 -5.10 -17.45 -12.35
C VAL A 236 -3.70 -17.24 -11.77
N TYR A 237 -2.73 -17.01 -12.64
CA TYR A 237 -1.36 -16.63 -12.28
C TYR A 237 -1.28 -15.10 -12.38
N THR A 238 -0.95 -14.45 -11.28
CA THR A 238 -1.04 -12.99 -11.23
C THR A 238 0.03 -12.34 -10.38
N SER A 239 0.42 -11.13 -10.77
CA SER A 239 1.24 -10.22 -9.99
C SER A 239 0.33 -9.42 -9.06
N THR A 240 -0.06 -10.01 -7.93
CA THR A 240 -1.02 -9.44 -6.98
C THR A 240 -0.44 -9.30 -5.58
N GLN A 241 -0.95 -8.34 -4.82
CA GLN A 241 -0.69 -8.17 -3.40
C GLN A 241 -1.66 -8.97 -2.51
N GLY A 242 -2.79 -9.48 -3.08
CA GLY A 242 -3.87 -10.10 -2.32
C GLY A 242 -4.57 -11.26 -3.05
N GLN A 243 -3.94 -12.41 -3.10
CA GLN A 243 -4.42 -13.57 -3.87
C GLN A 243 -5.80 -14.09 -3.46
N PHE A 244 -6.13 -14.06 -2.16
CA PHE A 244 -7.42 -14.56 -1.67
C PHE A 244 -8.57 -13.63 -2.08
N GLY A 245 -8.36 -12.31 -2.06
CA GLY A 245 -9.32 -11.33 -2.56
C GLY A 245 -9.54 -11.49 -4.07
N VAL A 246 -8.47 -11.60 -4.85
CA VAL A 246 -8.55 -11.86 -6.30
C VAL A 246 -9.37 -13.13 -6.59
N ARG A 247 -9.11 -14.22 -5.86
CA ARG A 247 -9.91 -15.45 -5.99
C ARG A 247 -11.40 -15.19 -5.76
N ASN A 248 -11.72 -14.49 -4.69
CA ASN A 248 -13.10 -14.23 -4.31
C ASN A 248 -13.82 -13.38 -5.35
N GLU A 249 -13.18 -12.34 -5.85
CA GLU A 249 -13.73 -11.45 -6.87
C GLU A 249 -13.91 -12.15 -8.23
N VAL A 250 -12.89 -12.85 -8.72
CA VAL A 250 -12.99 -13.65 -9.95
C VAL A 250 -14.11 -14.71 -9.86
N ALA A 251 -14.20 -15.41 -8.72
CA ALA A 251 -15.24 -16.40 -8.50
C ALA A 251 -16.64 -15.77 -8.52
N ARG A 252 -16.82 -14.61 -7.89
CA ARG A 252 -18.06 -13.85 -7.86
C ARG A 252 -18.51 -13.44 -9.27
N LEU A 253 -17.62 -12.78 -10.01
CA LEU A 253 -17.93 -12.24 -11.34
C LEU A 253 -18.25 -13.33 -12.37
N LEU A 254 -17.55 -14.48 -12.30
CA LEU A 254 -17.77 -15.59 -13.22
C LEU A 254 -18.84 -16.59 -12.73
N GLY A 255 -19.40 -16.40 -11.54
CA GLY A 255 -20.38 -17.33 -10.97
C GLY A 255 -19.81 -18.71 -10.68
N LEU A 256 -18.52 -18.81 -10.36
CA LEU A 256 -17.85 -20.04 -9.99
C LEU A 256 -17.82 -20.21 -8.46
N PRO A 257 -17.92 -21.43 -7.94
CA PRO A 257 -17.60 -21.68 -6.54
C PRO A 257 -16.15 -21.30 -6.25
N ARG A 258 -15.87 -20.68 -5.09
CA ARG A 258 -14.50 -20.28 -4.69
C ARG A 258 -13.50 -21.46 -4.76
N GLY A 259 -13.92 -22.68 -4.40
CA GLY A 259 -13.08 -23.88 -4.49
C GLY A 259 -12.76 -24.36 -5.92
N LYS A 260 -13.35 -23.73 -6.94
CA LYS A 260 -13.05 -23.95 -8.35
C LYS A 260 -12.09 -22.93 -8.96
N VAL A 261 -11.74 -21.89 -8.19
CA VAL A 261 -10.80 -20.85 -8.61
C VAL A 261 -9.55 -20.96 -7.75
N THR A 262 -8.40 -21.13 -8.40
CA THR A 262 -7.08 -21.12 -7.77
C THR A 262 -6.33 -19.91 -8.25
N VAL A 263 -5.83 -19.08 -7.33
CA VAL A 263 -4.94 -17.96 -7.65
C VAL A 263 -3.54 -18.29 -7.19
N VAL A 264 -2.61 -18.26 -8.12
CA VAL A 264 -1.18 -18.51 -7.91
C VAL A 264 -0.45 -17.18 -7.94
N PRO A 265 0.01 -16.66 -6.80
CA PRO A 265 0.77 -15.42 -6.78
C PRO A 265 2.14 -15.65 -7.40
N MET A 266 2.54 -14.75 -8.28
CA MET A 266 3.87 -14.74 -8.89
C MET A 266 4.75 -13.68 -8.22
N THR A 267 6.03 -13.63 -8.57
CA THR A 267 6.93 -12.53 -8.16
C THR A 267 6.32 -11.19 -8.55
N VAL A 268 6.29 -10.25 -7.60
CA VAL A 268 5.74 -8.91 -7.82
C VAL A 268 6.87 -7.92 -8.02
N GLY A 269 6.90 -7.27 -9.18
CA GLY A 269 7.88 -6.25 -9.57
C GLY A 269 7.54 -4.84 -9.12
N GLY A 270 7.09 -4.72 -7.85
CA GLY A 270 6.53 -3.51 -7.25
C GLY A 270 5.01 -3.45 -7.40
N GLY A 271 4.36 -2.84 -6.43
CA GLY A 271 2.89 -2.66 -6.43
C GLY A 271 2.48 -1.40 -5.71
N PHE A 272 3.02 -1.20 -4.51
CA PHE A 272 2.80 -0.01 -3.66
C PHE A 272 1.33 0.32 -3.38
N GLY A 273 0.44 -0.68 -3.50
CA GLY A 273 -1.00 -0.55 -3.33
C GLY A 273 -1.83 -0.67 -4.62
N ALA A 274 -1.22 -0.70 -5.81
CA ALA A 274 -1.96 -0.77 -7.07
C ALA A 274 -2.34 -2.19 -7.51
N LYS A 275 -1.65 -3.23 -7.04
CA LYS A 275 -1.79 -4.59 -7.59
C LYS A 275 -2.74 -5.45 -6.78
N TYR A 276 -4.04 -5.26 -6.96
CA TYR A 276 -5.13 -6.03 -6.33
C TYR A 276 -6.08 -6.67 -7.36
N GLY A 277 -5.54 -7.17 -8.48
CA GLY A 277 -6.31 -7.98 -9.41
C GLY A 277 -7.14 -7.21 -10.44
N ILE A 278 -6.63 -6.09 -10.96
CA ILE A 278 -7.37 -5.22 -11.89
C ILE A 278 -7.70 -5.90 -13.23
N LEU A 279 -6.79 -6.70 -13.78
CA LEU A 279 -6.98 -7.40 -15.07
C LEU A 279 -7.46 -8.83 -14.93
N ASP A 280 -7.40 -9.36 -13.73
CA ASP A 280 -7.65 -10.78 -13.45
C ASP A 280 -9.06 -11.21 -13.88
N PRO A 281 -10.13 -10.44 -13.60
CA PRO A 281 -11.47 -10.78 -14.07
C PRO A 281 -11.59 -10.83 -15.59
N LEU A 282 -10.95 -9.89 -16.30
CA LEU A 282 -11.00 -9.83 -17.77
C LEU A 282 -10.29 -11.05 -18.41
N ALA A 283 -9.06 -11.34 -17.97
CA ALA A 283 -8.31 -12.50 -18.49
C ALA A 283 -9.01 -13.83 -18.15
N ALA A 284 -9.57 -13.95 -16.94
CA ALA A 284 -10.30 -15.11 -16.50
C ALA A 284 -11.58 -15.32 -17.32
N ALA A 285 -12.34 -14.26 -17.59
CA ALA A 285 -13.53 -14.30 -18.44
C ALA A 285 -13.18 -14.70 -19.88
N ALA A 286 -12.10 -14.15 -20.44
CA ALA A 286 -11.63 -14.50 -21.79
C ALA A 286 -11.16 -15.97 -21.86
N ALA A 287 -10.41 -16.46 -20.88
CA ALA A 287 -9.99 -17.85 -20.84
C ALA A 287 -11.20 -18.80 -20.75
N MET A 288 -12.21 -18.43 -19.96
CA MET A 288 -13.44 -19.22 -19.83
C MET A 288 -14.26 -19.20 -21.15
N ALA A 289 -14.35 -18.05 -21.84
CA ALA A 289 -15.04 -17.95 -23.12
C ALA A 289 -14.37 -18.78 -24.23
N LEU A 290 -13.04 -18.84 -24.24
CA LEU A 290 -12.26 -19.48 -25.31
C LEU A 290 -11.87 -20.93 -24.99
N GLY A 291 -11.95 -21.38 -23.73
CA GLY A 291 -11.50 -22.72 -23.31
C GLY A 291 -9.98 -22.93 -23.50
N ARG A 292 -9.19 -21.85 -23.51
CA ARG A 292 -7.73 -21.85 -23.69
C ARG A 292 -7.08 -20.86 -22.69
N PRO A 293 -5.82 -21.10 -22.28
CA PRO A 293 -5.12 -20.11 -21.46
C PRO A 293 -4.98 -18.76 -22.17
N VAL A 294 -5.24 -17.67 -21.46
CA VAL A 294 -5.11 -16.29 -21.98
C VAL A 294 -4.18 -15.49 -21.10
N ARG A 295 -3.16 -14.87 -21.71
CA ARG A 295 -2.24 -13.92 -21.07
C ARG A 295 -2.59 -12.51 -21.50
N VAL A 296 -2.72 -11.59 -20.52
CA VAL A 296 -2.85 -10.15 -20.75
C VAL A 296 -1.72 -9.45 -20.02
N VAL A 297 -0.97 -8.61 -20.73
CA VAL A 297 0.11 -7.79 -20.19
C VAL A 297 -0.06 -6.38 -20.74
N LEU A 298 -0.16 -5.39 -19.83
CA LEU A 298 -0.26 -3.99 -20.23
C LEU A 298 1.10 -3.44 -20.67
N THR A 299 1.11 -2.56 -21.66
CA THR A 299 2.24 -1.65 -21.86
C THR A 299 2.27 -0.60 -20.76
N ARG A 300 3.36 0.12 -20.62
CA ARG A 300 3.47 1.21 -19.64
C ARG A 300 2.40 2.30 -19.82
N SER A 301 2.11 2.68 -21.06
CA SER A 301 1.08 3.69 -21.35
C SER A 301 -0.33 3.19 -21.02
N GLU A 302 -0.64 1.95 -21.34
CA GLU A 302 -1.91 1.34 -20.95
C GLU A 302 -2.05 1.24 -19.44
N ASP A 303 -0.95 0.92 -18.76
CA ASP A 303 -0.89 0.84 -17.30
C ASP A 303 -1.18 2.20 -16.64
N PHE A 304 -0.60 3.30 -17.13
CA PHE A 304 -0.93 4.66 -16.67
C PHE A 304 -2.41 5.01 -16.89
N LEU A 305 -2.99 4.58 -18.00
CA LEU A 305 -4.35 4.95 -18.39
C LEU A 305 -5.44 4.17 -17.64
N THR A 306 -5.14 2.96 -17.16
CA THR A 306 -6.18 2.02 -16.72
C THR A 306 -6.01 1.50 -15.30
N THR A 307 -5.00 1.97 -14.52
CA THR A 307 -4.79 1.51 -13.14
C THR A 307 -5.43 2.42 -12.10
N THR A 308 -5.13 2.18 -10.81
CA THR A 308 -5.73 2.88 -9.68
C THR A 308 -4.71 3.79 -9.00
N PRO A 309 -4.49 5.02 -9.50
CA PRO A 309 -3.55 5.98 -8.90
C PRO A 309 -4.06 6.51 -7.55
N SER A 310 -3.19 7.20 -6.80
CA SER A 310 -3.58 7.94 -5.60
C SER A 310 -4.46 9.14 -5.94
N PRO A 311 -5.48 9.48 -5.13
CA PRO A 311 -6.40 10.58 -5.41
C PRO A 311 -5.72 11.95 -5.40
N ALA A 312 -6.20 12.86 -6.25
CA ALA A 312 -6.00 14.29 -6.04
C ALA A 312 -6.83 14.76 -4.84
N THR A 313 -6.33 15.78 -4.14
CA THR A 313 -7.04 16.31 -2.98
C THR A 313 -7.03 17.83 -2.94
N LEU A 314 -8.08 18.38 -2.34
CA LEU A 314 -8.21 19.78 -2.01
C LEU A 314 -8.59 19.91 -0.54
N PHE A 315 -7.67 20.46 0.26
CA PHE A 315 -7.89 20.80 1.67
C PHE A 315 -8.05 22.30 1.83
N LYS A 316 -9.04 22.72 2.64
CA LYS A 316 -9.08 24.06 3.20
C LYS A 316 -8.94 23.92 4.70
N ILE A 317 -7.89 24.51 5.28
CA ILE A 317 -7.56 24.37 6.69
C ILE A 317 -7.58 25.74 7.35
N LYS A 318 -8.23 25.81 8.51
CA LYS A 318 -8.15 26.89 9.45
C LYS A 318 -7.66 26.36 10.79
N LEU A 319 -6.56 26.92 11.30
CA LEU A 319 -5.88 26.46 12.49
C LEU A 319 -5.57 27.63 13.43
N GLY A 320 -5.92 27.47 14.71
CA GLY A 320 -5.72 28.51 15.72
C GLY A 320 -4.88 28.04 16.89
N ALA A 321 -4.08 28.96 17.47
CA ALA A 321 -3.37 28.72 18.71
C ALA A 321 -3.38 29.96 19.61
N ALA A 322 -3.35 29.72 20.93
CA ALA A 322 -3.21 30.74 21.97
C ALA A 322 -1.79 31.38 21.96
N ALA A 323 -1.62 32.46 22.68
CA ALA A 323 -0.34 33.20 22.74
C ALA A 323 0.80 32.36 23.35
N ASP A 324 0.48 31.42 24.22
CA ASP A 324 1.46 30.47 24.77
C ASP A 324 1.90 29.38 23.79
N GLY A 325 1.26 29.30 22.61
CA GLY A 325 1.52 28.31 21.56
C GLY A 325 0.68 27.04 21.68
N THR A 326 -0.28 26.97 22.57
CA THR A 326 -1.20 25.82 22.66
C THR A 326 -2.22 25.89 21.52
N ILE A 327 -2.36 24.84 20.74
CA ILE A 327 -3.39 24.75 19.67
C ILE A 327 -4.78 24.77 20.30
N THR A 328 -5.67 25.62 19.78
CA THR A 328 -7.02 25.82 20.33
C THR A 328 -8.11 25.23 19.46
N ALA A 329 -7.99 25.26 18.14
CA ALA A 329 -8.99 24.73 17.22
C ALA A 329 -8.40 24.35 15.86
N LEU A 330 -9.01 23.34 15.23
CA LEU A 330 -8.84 22.97 13.83
C LEU A 330 -10.22 22.92 13.15
N GLU A 331 -10.32 23.58 12.00
CA GLU A 331 -11.43 23.42 11.05
C GLU A 331 -10.86 23.05 9.69
N ALA A 332 -11.41 22.01 9.06
CA ALA A 332 -10.95 21.57 7.75
C ALA A 332 -12.12 21.16 6.84
N GLU A 333 -12.01 21.49 5.57
CA GLU A 333 -12.80 20.95 4.47
C GLU A 333 -11.87 20.11 3.59
N VAL A 334 -12.24 18.85 3.36
CA VAL A 334 -11.45 17.86 2.62
C VAL A 334 -12.26 17.37 1.43
N ASN A 335 -11.72 17.49 0.22
CA ASN A 335 -12.33 16.97 -0.99
C ASN A 335 -11.37 15.99 -1.64
N LEU A 336 -11.82 14.75 -1.89
CA LEU A 336 -11.03 13.63 -2.40
C LEU A 336 -11.56 13.23 -3.79
N ASP A 337 -10.70 13.23 -4.80
CA ASP A 337 -11.04 12.82 -6.17
C ASP A 337 -10.95 11.30 -6.32
N ASN A 338 -12.07 10.62 -6.34
CA ASN A 338 -12.12 9.15 -6.41
C ASN A 338 -12.07 8.60 -7.86
N GLY A 339 -12.04 9.50 -8.86
CA GLY A 339 -12.26 9.08 -10.24
C GLY A 339 -13.72 8.70 -10.46
N VAL A 340 -13.98 7.81 -11.40
CA VAL A 340 -15.36 7.52 -11.83
C VAL A 340 -16.13 6.58 -10.90
N TYR A 341 -15.42 5.74 -10.14
CA TYR A 341 -16.03 4.81 -9.20
C TYR A 341 -15.78 5.22 -7.75
N PRO A 342 -16.73 4.95 -6.83
CA PRO A 342 -16.53 5.20 -5.42
C PRO A 342 -15.27 4.51 -4.87
N PHE A 343 -14.52 5.26 -4.06
CA PHE A 343 -13.39 4.76 -3.26
C PHE A 343 -13.26 5.64 -2.02
N THR A 344 -13.49 5.08 -0.84
CA THR A 344 -13.61 5.87 0.39
C THR A 344 -12.30 5.91 1.17
N LEU A 345 -11.70 7.09 1.28
CA LEU A 345 -10.50 7.36 2.10
C LEU A 345 -10.73 8.40 3.19
N GLY A 346 -11.91 9.00 3.26
CA GLY A 346 -12.21 10.12 4.15
C GLY A 346 -11.96 9.85 5.61
N GLY A 347 -12.26 8.64 6.09
CA GLY A 347 -12.01 8.23 7.46
C GLY A 347 -10.51 8.27 7.79
N ILE A 348 -9.68 7.56 7.02
CA ILE A 348 -8.23 7.52 7.28
C ILE A 348 -7.58 8.91 7.14
N VAL A 349 -8.02 9.71 6.17
CA VAL A 349 -7.54 11.10 6.00
C VAL A 349 -7.90 11.94 7.23
N THR A 350 -9.13 11.80 7.75
CA THR A 350 -9.59 12.50 8.96
C THR A 350 -8.79 12.05 10.19
N MET A 351 -8.61 10.74 10.37
CA MET A 351 -7.81 10.17 11.46
C MET A 351 -6.43 10.84 11.50
N LEU A 352 -5.74 10.90 10.36
CA LEU A 352 -4.37 11.41 10.25
C LEU A 352 -4.32 12.93 10.38
N LEU A 353 -5.23 13.66 9.73
CA LEU A 353 -5.29 15.12 9.79
C LEU A 353 -5.45 15.63 11.22
N GLY A 354 -6.28 14.95 12.01
CA GLY A 354 -6.57 15.31 13.41
C GLY A 354 -5.84 14.47 14.45
N GLY A 355 -4.89 13.60 14.08
CA GLY A 355 -4.30 12.62 14.98
C GLY A 355 -2.85 12.85 15.39
N TYR A 356 -2.12 13.75 14.74
CA TYR A 356 -0.72 14.00 15.08
C TYR A 356 -0.57 14.99 16.24
N TYR A 357 -1.55 15.84 16.46
CA TYR A 357 -1.55 16.90 17.48
C TYR A 357 -2.82 16.86 18.31
N ARG A 358 -2.75 17.50 19.49
CA ARG A 358 -3.91 17.69 20.34
C ARG A 358 -4.79 18.80 19.80
N PHE A 359 -5.98 18.45 19.35
CA PHE A 359 -6.99 19.39 18.89
C PHE A 359 -8.22 19.30 19.85
N PRO A 360 -8.30 20.17 20.86
CA PRO A 360 -9.44 20.15 21.80
C PRO A 360 -10.76 20.48 21.12
N ASN A 361 -10.73 21.32 20.11
CA ASN A 361 -11.88 21.69 19.30
C ASN A 361 -11.56 21.42 17.83
N LEU A 362 -12.34 20.56 17.19
CA LEU A 362 -12.06 20.07 15.83
C LEU A 362 -13.38 19.95 15.07
N ARG A 363 -13.37 20.40 13.79
CA ARG A 363 -14.40 20.10 12.80
C ARG A 363 -13.72 19.76 11.47
N ILE A 364 -14.02 18.60 10.92
CA ILE A 364 -13.52 18.15 9.61
C ILE A 364 -14.72 17.72 8.77
N ASP A 365 -14.98 18.41 7.67
CA ASP A 365 -15.96 18.07 6.66
C ASP A 365 -15.25 17.37 5.49
N VAL A 366 -15.64 16.13 5.20
CA VAL A 366 -15.04 15.31 4.14
C VAL A 366 -16.06 15.06 3.04
N ARG A 367 -15.63 15.22 1.79
CA ARG A 367 -16.40 14.91 0.58
C ARG A 367 -15.61 13.98 -0.32
N GLU A 368 -16.21 12.86 -0.65
CA GLU A 368 -15.72 11.91 -1.66
C GLU A 368 -16.34 12.27 -3.01
N VAL A 369 -15.51 12.69 -3.95
CA VAL A 369 -15.93 13.38 -5.18
C VAL A 369 -15.61 12.51 -6.38
N LEU A 370 -16.56 12.41 -7.34
CA LEU A 370 -16.38 11.66 -8.58
C LEU A 370 -15.93 12.58 -9.73
N THR A 371 -15.09 12.03 -10.62
CA THR A 371 -14.62 12.67 -11.86
C THR A 371 -14.50 11.64 -12.99
N HIS A 372 -14.48 12.08 -14.25
CA HIS A 372 -14.23 11.20 -15.41
C HIS A 372 -12.74 10.85 -15.54
N LYS A 373 -12.21 10.14 -14.54
CA LYS A 373 -10.86 9.58 -14.48
C LYS A 373 -10.91 8.14 -14.01
N PRO A 374 -9.84 7.34 -14.20
CA PRO A 374 -9.77 6.02 -13.57
C PRO A 374 -10.09 6.13 -12.09
N GLN A 375 -10.75 5.11 -11.53
CA GLN A 375 -10.95 5.03 -10.08
C GLN A 375 -9.60 5.18 -9.38
N THR A 376 -9.54 6.03 -8.38
CA THR A 376 -8.35 6.13 -7.53
C THR A 376 -8.28 4.96 -6.55
N GLY A 377 -7.11 4.73 -5.98
CA GLY A 377 -6.88 3.59 -5.10
C GLY A 377 -5.72 3.80 -4.16
N ALA A 378 -5.28 2.71 -3.58
CA ALA A 378 -4.19 2.74 -2.62
C ALA A 378 -2.84 3.07 -3.28
N TYR A 379 -2.13 4.02 -2.71
CA TYR A 379 -0.72 4.24 -2.91
C TYR A 379 -0.06 4.45 -1.55
N ARG A 380 0.76 3.52 -1.12
CA ARG A 380 1.60 3.49 0.10
C ARG A 380 1.21 4.54 1.15
N ALA A 381 0.50 4.14 2.20
CA ALA A 381 -0.19 5.00 3.15
C ALA A 381 -1.28 5.89 2.50
N PRO A 382 -2.35 5.30 1.92
CA PRO A 382 -3.37 6.05 1.19
C PRO A 382 -3.95 7.22 1.99
N GLY A 383 -3.93 8.42 1.41
CA GLY A 383 -4.39 9.66 2.06
C GLY A 383 -3.41 10.30 3.05
N ALA A 384 -2.42 9.56 3.56
CA ALA A 384 -1.48 10.10 4.55
C ALA A 384 -0.52 11.16 3.99
N PRO A 385 0.15 10.98 2.84
CA PRO A 385 0.99 12.04 2.28
C PRO A 385 0.21 13.33 2.03
N GLN A 386 -1.04 13.24 1.59
CA GLN A 386 -1.92 14.37 1.32
C GLN A 386 -2.31 15.09 2.62
N ALA A 387 -2.84 14.36 3.60
CA ALA A 387 -3.24 14.90 4.91
C ALA A 387 -2.04 15.52 5.63
N THR A 388 -0.89 14.84 5.62
CA THR A 388 0.34 15.31 6.26
C THR A 388 0.86 16.57 5.59
N PHE A 389 0.86 16.65 4.25
CA PHE A 389 1.26 17.87 3.55
C PHE A 389 0.41 19.07 3.99
N ALA A 390 -0.90 18.92 4.05
CA ALA A 390 -1.80 19.99 4.40
C ALA A 390 -1.65 20.45 5.85
N ILE A 391 -1.71 19.51 6.81
CA ILE A 391 -1.66 19.86 8.24
C ILE A 391 -0.28 20.34 8.68
N GLU A 392 0.81 19.70 8.20
CA GLU A 392 2.17 20.06 8.57
C GLU A 392 2.61 21.40 7.99
N SER A 393 2.07 21.78 6.83
CA SER A 393 2.23 23.14 6.27
C SER A 393 1.52 24.19 7.13
N ALA A 394 0.28 23.92 7.55
CA ALA A 394 -0.47 24.84 8.41
C ALA A 394 0.17 24.98 9.81
N ILE A 395 0.66 23.88 10.39
CA ILE A 395 1.40 23.87 11.67
C ILE A 395 2.67 24.72 11.58
N ASP A 396 3.42 24.59 10.50
CA ASP A 396 4.64 25.35 10.27
C ASP A 396 4.36 26.86 10.13
N ASP A 397 3.30 27.21 9.39
CA ASP A 397 2.86 28.59 9.22
C ASP A 397 2.37 29.19 10.54
N LEU A 398 1.66 28.45 11.37
CA LEU A 398 1.18 28.89 12.67
C LEU A 398 2.34 29.09 13.65
N ALA A 399 3.34 28.20 13.66
CA ALA A 399 4.55 28.33 14.46
C ALA A 399 5.30 29.62 14.10
N ALA A 400 5.50 29.88 12.80
CA ALA A 400 6.15 31.09 12.33
C ALA A 400 5.38 32.38 12.69
N LYS A 401 4.03 32.34 12.56
CA LYS A 401 3.19 33.49 12.91
C LYS A 401 3.23 33.83 14.40
N LEU A 402 3.48 32.84 15.24
CA LEU A 402 3.70 32.96 16.68
C LEU A 402 5.17 33.32 17.03
N GLY A 403 6.09 33.32 16.06
CA GLY A 403 7.54 33.54 16.30
C GLY A 403 8.19 32.40 17.07
N ARG A 404 7.69 31.15 16.90
CA ARG A 404 8.18 29.95 17.59
C ARG A 404 9.01 29.07 16.68
N ASP A 405 9.98 28.35 17.26
CA ASP A 405 10.68 27.28 16.55
C ASP A 405 9.68 26.22 16.11
N PRO A 406 9.67 25.79 14.83
CA PRO A 406 8.69 24.84 14.31
C PRO A 406 8.70 23.47 15.00
N LEU A 407 9.87 23.01 15.46
CA LEU A 407 9.99 21.73 16.15
C LEU A 407 9.52 21.83 17.60
N GLU A 408 9.87 22.90 18.31
CA GLU A 408 9.41 23.14 19.69
C GLU A 408 7.87 23.31 19.72
N PHE A 409 7.30 23.97 18.71
CA PHE A 409 5.86 24.10 18.57
C PHE A 409 5.18 22.74 18.39
N ARG A 410 5.79 21.84 17.57
CA ARG A 410 5.31 20.46 17.40
C ARG A 410 5.41 19.68 18.70
N LEU A 411 6.54 19.72 19.40
CA LEU A 411 6.74 19.03 20.69
C LEU A 411 5.76 19.51 21.77
N GLN A 412 5.42 20.80 21.78
CA GLN A 412 4.43 21.32 22.74
C GLN A 412 3.03 20.73 22.50
N ASN A 413 2.66 20.52 21.23
CA ASN A 413 1.30 20.17 20.84
C ASN A 413 1.11 18.71 20.44
N VAL A 414 2.19 17.93 20.33
CA VAL A 414 2.13 16.52 19.86
C VAL A 414 1.15 15.70 20.68
N ALA A 415 0.38 14.85 19.97
CA ALA A 415 -0.57 13.96 20.60
C ALA A 415 0.14 12.86 21.41
N GLY A 416 -0.45 12.51 22.54
CA GLY A 416 -0.09 11.38 23.38
C GLY A 416 -1.09 10.21 23.23
N PRO A 417 -0.87 9.11 23.96
CA PRO A 417 -1.74 7.91 23.87
C PRO A 417 -3.17 8.13 24.36
N GLU A 418 -3.40 9.19 25.14
CA GLU A 418 -4.75 9.53 25.64
C GLU A 418 -5.51 10.51 24.74
N ASP A 419 -4.81 11.10 23.75
CA ASP A 419 -5.41 12.07 22.87
C ASP A 419 -6.17 11.38 21.72
N LEU A 420 -7.21 12.04 21.22
CA LEU A 420 -8.08 11.51 20.17
C LEU A 420 -7.56 11.85 18.78
N THR A 421 -7.68 10.90 17.86
CA THR A 421 -7.50 11.11 16.43
C THR A 421 -8.59 12.03 15.84
N GLY A 422 -8.50 12.36 14.56
CA GLY A 422 -9.55 13.13 13.89
C GLY A 422 -10.91 12.42 13.88
N GLU A 423 -10.94 11.10 13.85
CA GLU A 423 -12.16 10.30 13.91
C GLU A 423 -12.76 10.17 15.32
N GLY A 424 -12.00 10.54 16.36
CA GLY A 424 -12.46 10.47 17.74
C GLY A 424 -12.00 9.24 18.51
N ASP A 425 -11.27 8.34 17.89
CA ASP A 425 -10.63 7.20 18.53
C ASP A 425 -9.25 7.58 19.07
N LYS A 426 -8.70 6.76 19.96
CA LYS A 426 -7.30 6.88 20.39
C LYS A 426 -6.38 6.11 19.48
N TRP A 427 -5.11 6.56 19.39
CA TRP A 427 -4.08 5.71 18.85
C TRP A 427 -3.89 4.48 19.71
N GLU A 428 -3.81 3.31 19.11
CA GLU A 428 -3.67 2.05 19.81
C GLU A 428 -2.24 1.84 20.35
N GLY A 429 -2.13 1.36 21.58
CA GLY A 429 -0.86 1.01 22.24
C GLY A 429 0.03 2.19 22.60
N ASN A 430 1.33 1.92 22.69
CA ASN A 430 2.35 2.93 22.96
C ASN A 430 2.78 3.60 21.63
N ILE A 431 2.50 4.88 21.48
CA ILE A 431 2.84 5.65 20.27
C ILE A 431 4.21 6.31 20.38
N GLY A 432 5.01 6.22 19.29
CA GLY A 432 6.36 6.81 19.23
C GLY A 432 6.42 8.23 18.67
N LEU A 433 5.29 8.90 18.51
CA LEU A 433 5.20 10.22 17.84
C LEU A 433 6.08 11.29 18.52
N LYS A 434 6.04 11.37 19.85
CA LYS A 434 6.90 12.27 20.60
C LYS A 434 8.37 11.87 20.50
N ALA A 435 8.69 10.59 20.55
CA ALA A 435 10.07 10.09 20.51
C ALA A 435 10.76 10.39 19.17
N VAL A 436 10.05 10.33 18.04
CA VAL A 436 10.64 10.70 16.74
C VAL A 436 10.95 12.20 16.66
N LEU A 437 10.11 13.08 17.27
CA LEU A 437 10.37 14.52 17.37
C LEU A 437 11.53 14.86 18.31
N GLU A 438 11.60 14.20 19.48
CA GLU A 438 12.72 14.38 20.43
C GLU A 438 14.04 13.98 19.76
N ARG A 439 14.06 12.88 19.03
CA ARG A 439 15.25 12.47 18.28
C ARG A 439 15.60 13.40 17.14
N ALA A 440 14.60 13.99 16.47
CA ALA A 440 14.80 15.03 15.45
C ALA A 440 15.44 16.29 16.04
N LYS A 441 15.02 16.71 17.24
CA LYS A 441 15.58 17.87 17.96
C LYS A 441 17.08 17.74 18.25
N GLU A 442 17.55 16.53 18.55
CA GLU A 442 18.94 16.24 18.83
C GLU A 442 19.82 16.19 17.58
N HIS A 443 19.21 16.00 16.39
CA HIS A 443 19.95 15.80 15.16
C HIS A 443 20.68 17.07 14.71
N PRO A 444 21.99 17.00 14.33
CA PRO A 444 22.78 18.19 13.95
C PRO A 444 22.15 19.01 12.83
N LEU A 445 21.55 18.37 11.81
CA LEU A 445 20.88 19.07 10.70
C LEU A 445 19.76 20.01 11.17
N TRP A 446 19.08 19.69 12.27
CA TRP A 446 18.08 20.57 12.87
C TRP A 446 18.67 21.50 13.91
N ARG A 447 19.42 20.97 14.86
CA ARG A 447 19.96 21.70 16.02
C ARG A 447 20.87 22.86 15.62
N ASP A 448 21.75 22.62 14.62
CA ASP A 448 22.82 23.55 14.23
C ASP A 448 22.43 24.41 13.01
N ARG A 449 21.14 24.32 12.53
CA ARG A 449 20.66 25.09 11.39
C ARG A 449 20.57 26.60 11.67
N THR A 450 20.70 27.40 10.63
CA THR A 450 20.36 28.80 10.63
C THR A 450 19.02 29.00 9.88
N PRO A 451 18.07 29.79 10.41
CA PRO A 451 16.84 30.12 9.66
C PRO A 451 17.16 30.71 8.28
N GLY A 452 16.45 30.21 7.25
CA GLY A 452 16.68 30.60 5.86
C GLY A 452 17.67 29.72 5.09
N GLU A 453 18.24 28.69 5.72
CA GLU A 453 19.11 27.72 5.04
C GLU A 453 18.37 26.63 4.25
N GLY A 454 17.04 26.64 4.25
CA GLY A 454 16.22 25.66 3.57
C GLY A 454 16.11 24.35 4.31
N VAL A 455 15.97 24.38 5.64
CA VAL A 455 15.79 23.18 6.47
C VAL A 455 14.36 23.12 6.99
N GLY A 456 13.63 22.05 6.62
CA GLY A 456 12.26 21.81 7.03
C GLY A 456 12.10 20.50 7.80
N ILE A 457 11.07 20.46 8.63
CA ILE A 457 10.67 19.28 9.39
C ILE A 457 9.18 19.01 9.21
N ALA A 458 8.80 17.73 9.22
CA ALA A 458 7.42 17.29 9.31
C ALA A 458 7.34 15.98 10.08
N VAL A 459 6.20 15.72 10.72
CA VAL A 459 5.87 14.42 11.28
C VAL A 459 4.78 13.75 10.44
N GLY A 460 4.73 12.44 10.51
CA GLY A 460 3.72 11.64 9.85
C GLY A 460 3.54 10.31 10.55
N GLY A 461 2.62 9.50 10.05
CA GLY A 461 2.38 8.19 10.62
C GLY A 461 1.36 7.40 9.82
N TRP A 462 1.22 6.15 10.22
CA TRP A 462 0.27 5.21 9.63
C TRP A 462 -0.26 4.28 10.73
N PRO A 463 -1.57 3.99 10.79
CA PRO A 463 -2.15 3.14 11.84
C PRO A 463 -1.65 1.70 11.79
N CYS A 464 -1.13 1.24 10.65
CA CYS A 464 -0.70 -0.13 10.38
C CYS A 464 -1.83 -1.14 10.63
N GLY A 465 -2.33 -1.74 9.57
CA GLY A 465 -3.46 -2.66 9.61
C GLY A 465 -3.18 -3.94 10.39
N LYS A 466 -4.24 -4.68 10.67
CA LYS A 466 -4.22 -6.01 11.30
C LYS A 466 -5.14 -6.95 10.54
N THR A 467 -4.67 -8.16 10.27
CA THR A 467 -5.50 -9.25 9.72
C THR A 467 -5.17 -10.56 10.39
N THR A 468 -6.06 -11.52 10.20
CA THR A 468 -5.78 -12.90 10.62
C THR A 468 -4.83 -13.57 9.62
N ALA A 469 -4.01 -14.50 10.13
CA ALA A 469 -3.14 -15.33 9.31
C ALA A 469 -3.00 -16.73 9.90
N ALA A 470 -2.63 -17.69 9.04
CA ALA A 470 -2.23 -19.03 9.43
C ALA A 470 -0.89 -19.40 8.79
N ALA A 471 -0.18 -20.33 9.40
CA ALA A 471 1.04 -20.93 8.87
C ALA A 471 1.13 -22.41 9.25
N VAL A 472 1.88 -23.18 8.46
CA VAL A 472 2.20 -24.58 8.78
C VAL A 472 3.72 -24.74 8.73
N CYS A 473 4.29 -25.29 9.78
CA CYS A 473 5.73 -25.59 9.87
C CYS A 473 5.94 -27.12 9.99
N ARG A 474 6.89 -27.64 9.24
CA ARG A 474 7.27 -29.07 9.35
C ARG A 474 8.76 -29.25 9.30
N VAL A 475 9.24 -30.37 9.86
CA VAL A 475 10.64 -30.78 9.78
C VAL A 475 10.73 -32.05 8.97
N ASP A 476 11.54 -32.04 7.93
CA ASP A 476 11.82 -33.21 7.10
C ASP A 476 12.98 -34.05 7.70
N THR A 477 13.10 -35.30 7.25
CA THR A 477 14.10 -36.26 7.79
C THR A 477 15.55 -35.88 7.53
N ASP A 478 15.80 -34.95 6.57
CA ASP A 478 17.12 -34.37 6.31
C ASP A 478 17.44 -33.14 7.20
N GLY A 479 16.50 -32.71 8.04
CA GLY A 479 16.63 -31.55 8.92
C GLY A 479 16.17 -30.24 8.30
N THR A 480 15.67 -30.25 7.05
CA THR A 480 15.06 -29.07 6.43
C THR A 480 13.76 -28.70 7.15
N VAL A 481 13.63 -27.44 7.48
CA VAL A 481 12.40 -26.87 8.05
C VAL A 481 11.62 -26.19 6.93
N ARG A 482 10.39 -26.62 6.64
CA ARG A 482 9.51 -25.97 5.67
C ARG A 482 8.38 -25.24 6.34
N VAL A 483 8.23 -23.95 5.96
CA VAL A 483 7.17 -23.09 6.49
C VAL A 483 6.26 -22.67 5.33
N HIS A 484 5.03 -23.19 5.34
CA HIS A 484 4.00 -22.84 4.37
C HIS A 484 3.24 -21.59 4.84
N ILE A 485 3.14 -20.61 3.96
CA ILE A 485 2.46 -19.33 4.20
C ILE A 485 1.56 -18.99 3.00
N GLY A 486 0.56 -18.15 3.23
CA GLY A 486 -0.36 -17.67 2.19
C GLY A 486 -0.20 -16.21 1.84
N SER A 487 0.82 -15.53 2.35
CA SER A 487 1.09 -14.12 2.03
C SER A 487 1.97 -13.97 0.79
N VAL A 488 1.84 -12.82 0.13
CA VAL A 488 2.69 -12.41 -1.00
C VAL A 488 3.82 -11.53 -0.49
N ASP A 489 5.06 -11.80 -0.91
CA ASP A 489 6.21 -10.96 -0.54
C ASP A 489 6.43 -9.83 -1.53
N ILE A 490 6.34 -8.58 -1.03
CA ILE A 490 6.69 -7.36 -1.77
C ILE A 490 7.72 -6.50 -1.05
N SER A 491 8.02 -6.82 0.22
CA SER A 491 8.87 -6.00 1.10
C SER A 491 10.04 -6.77 1.73
N GLY A 492 10.20 -8.06 1.39
CA GLY A 492 11.16 -8.96 2.03
C GLY A 492 10.64 -9.62 3.31
N SER A 493 9.33 -9.62 3.53
CA SER A 493 8.69 -10.24 4.69
C SER A 493 8.99 -11.73 4.79
N ASN A 494 9.13 -12.46 3.67
CA ASN A 494 9.55 -13.86 3.67
C ASN A 494 10.88 -14.06 4.41
N THR A 495 11.85 -13.18 4.23
CA THR A 495 13.12 -13.25 4.97
C THR A 495 12.89 -13.10 6.48
N ALA A 496 11.99 -12.20 6.91
CA ALA A 496 11.67 -12.06 8.33
C ALA A 496 11.01 -13.33 8.89
N PHE A 497 10.11 -13.98 8.14
CA PHE A 497 9.47 -15.25 8.55
C PHE A 497 10.46 -16.39 8.67
N GLN A 498 11.43 -16.46 7.74
CA GLN A 498 12.54 -17.41 7.81
C GLN A 498 13.35 -17.22 9.10
N LEU A 499 13.68 -15.97 9.45
CA LEU A 499 14.42 -15.65 10.68
C LEU A 499 13.60 -15.99 11.95
N VAL A 500 12.28 -15.76 11.96
CA VAL A 500 11.41 -16.11 13.08
C VAL A 500 11.38 -17.62 13.32
N ALA A 501 11.23 -18.43 12.27
CA ALA A 501 11.25 -19.88 12.41
C ALA A 501 12.62 -20.38 12.85
N ALA A 502 13.69 -19.86 12.27
CA ALA A 502 15.06 -20.22 12.63
C ALA A 502 15.39 -19.90 14.10
N GLU A 503 14.98 -18.71 14.57
CA GLU A 503 15.17 -18.29 15.98
C GLU A 503 14.49 -19.24 16.96
N ILE A 504 13.23 -19.59 16.70
CA ILE A 504 12.44 -20.44 17.60
C ILE A 504 12.92 -21.88 17.62
N LEU A 505 13.35 -22.39 16.46
CA LEU A 505 13.81 -23.76 16.29
C LEU A 505 15.32 -23.95 16.55
N GLY A 506 16.06 -22.88 16.78
CA GLY A 506 17.50 -22.94 17.01
C GLY A 506 18.27 -23.52 15.82
N VAL A 507 17.86 -23.23 14.60
CA VAL A 507 18.48 -23.71 13.35
C VAL A 507 19.11 -22.56 12.57
N ASP A 508 20.03 -22.87 11.64
CA ASP A 508 20.50 -21.87 10.69
C ASP A 508 19.36 -21.43 9.77
N PRO A 509 19.17 -20.13 9.51
CA PRO A 509 18.17 -19.65 8.56
C PRO A 509 18.23 -20.33 7.17
N ALA A 510 19.40 -20.77 6.73
CA ALA A 510 19.56 -21.52 5.48
C ALA A 510 18.85 -22.90 5.48
N GLN A 511 18.57 -23.45 6.67
CA GLN A 511 17.79 -24.70 6.81
C GLN A 511 16.27 -24.47 6.73
N VAL A 512 15.82 -23.21 6.75
CA VAL A 512 14.40 -22.85 6.68
C VAL A 512 14.02 -22.47 5.27
N GLU A 513 13.17 -23.27 4.66
CA GLU A 513 12.58 -23.03 3.34
C GLU A 513 11.18 -22.45 3.50
N LEU A 514 10.95 -21.23 2.98
CA LEU A 514 9.61 -20.66 2.87
C LEU A 514 8.91 -21.21 1.63
N VAL A 515 7.68 -21.68 1.79
CA VAL A 515 6.85 -22.21 0.71
C VAL A 515 5.60 -21.32 0.58
N PRO A 516 5.63 -20.28 -0.27
CA PRO A 516 4.44 -19.49 -0.57
C PRO A 516 3.39 -20.41 -1.25
N GLY A 517 2.21 -20.45 -0.68
CA GLY A 517 1.11 -21.27 -1.20
C GLY A 517 0.20 -20.47 -2.14
N ASP A 518 -0.44 -21.17 -3.07
CA ASP A 518 -1.59 -20.67 -3.82
C ASP A 518 -2.87 -20.69 -2.94
N THR A 519 -3.98 -20.18 -3.45
CA THR A 519 -5.24 -20.11 -2.69
C THR A 519 -5.93 -21.46 -2.49
N ARG A 520 -5.43 -22.55 -3.06
CA ARG A 520 -5.94 -23.92 -2.91
C ARG A 520 -5.17 -24.70 -1.85
N SER A 521 -3.85 -24.53 -1.81
CA SER A 521 -2.94 -25.32 -0.97
C SER A 521 -2.33 -24.52 0.18
N GLY A 522 -2.23 -23.20 0.06
CA GLY A 522 -1.65 -22.33 1.09
C GLY A 522 -2.62 -22.00 2.23
N PRO A 523 -2.09 -21.82 3.45
CA PRO A 523 -2.88 -21.29 4.56
C PRO A 523 -3.33 -19.86 4.27
N TYR A 524 -4.42 -19.42 4.90
CA TYR A 524 -4.94 -18.07 4.70
C TYR A 524 -4.00 -16.99 5.25
N ALA A 525 -3.84 -15.91 4.48
CA ALA A 525 -3.27 -14.64 4.94
C ALA A 525 -4.01 -13.47 4.29
N GLY A 526 -4.05 -12.34 4.97
CA GLY A 526 -4.53 -11.08 4.40
C GLY A 526 -3.62 -10.55 3.27
N PRO A 527 -4.03 -9.50 2.56
CA PRO A 527 -3.23 -8.92 1.48
C PRO A 527 -1.98 -8.18 2.02
N SER A 528 -0.95 -8.07 1.17
CA SER A 528 0.26 -7.29 1.44
C SER A 528 -0.02 -5.79 1.19
N GLY A 529 -0.66 -5.15 2.18
CA GLY A 529 -1.05 -3.75 2.23
C GLY A 529 -1.33 -3.35 3.68
N GLY A 530 -1.41 -2.05 3.98
CA GLY A 530 -1.66 -1.55 5.32
C GLY A 530 -0.53 -1.80 6.32
N SER A 531 0.68 -2.16 5.87
CA SER A 531 1.85 -2.46 6.72
C SER A 531 1.60 -3.55 7.77
N GLN A 532 0.86 -4.59 7.41
CA GLN A 532 0.35 -5.59 8.34
C GLN A 532 0.99 -6.98 8.20
N ILE A 533 1.62 -7.30 7.06
CA ILE A 533 2.01 -8.69 6.76
C ILE A 533 3.01 -9.24 7.76
N THR A 534 4.11 -8.54 8.02
CA THR A 534 5.07 -9.00 9.02
C THR A 534 4.42 -9.09 10.40
N TYR A 535 3.56 -8.14 10.73
CA TYR A 535 2.85 -8.07 11.99
C TYR A 535 1.88 -9.24 12.19
N SER A 536 1.12 -9.62 11.17
CA SER A 536 0.11 -10.67 11.24
C SER A 536 0.69 -12.07 11.02
N VAL A 537 1.49 -12.26 9.96
CA VAL A 537 1.97 -13.60 9.54
C VAL A 537 3.12 -14.08 10.42
N ALA A 538 4.01 -13.19 10.89
CA ALA A 538 5.10 -13.62 11.78
C ALA A 538 4.60 -14.23 13.10
N GLY A 539 3.43 -13.78 13.60
CA GLY A 539 2.76 -14.40 14.75
C GLY A 539 2.35 -15.85 14.48
N ALA A 540 1.75 -16.10 13.32
CA ALA A 540 1.35 -17.45 12.90
C ALA A 540 2.57 -18.36 12.67
N VAL A 541 3.62 -17.85 12.03
CA VAL A 541 4.89 -18.60 11.85
C VAL A 541 5.53 -18.94 13.20
N ALA A 542 5.54 -17.97 14.11
CA ALA A 542 6.07 -18.18 15.47
C ALA A 542 5.29 -19.28 16.23
N ASP A 543 3.97 -19.28 16.11
CA ASP A 543 3.11 -20.28 16.74
C ASP A 543 3.34 -21.67 16.15
N ALA A 544 3.40 -21.78 14.82
CA ALA A 544 3.69 -23.04 14.13
C ALA A 544 5.06 -23.60 14.50
N ALA A 545 6.09 -22.73 14.55
CA ALA A 545 7.45 -23.12 14.93
C ALA A 545 7.54 -23.54 16.41
N ARG A 546 6.80 -22.90 17.33
CA ARG A 546 6.73 -23.31 18.73
C ARG A 546 6.12 -24.69 18.90
N GLU A 547 5.08 -24.99 18.16
CA GLU A 547 4.46 -26.30 18.17
C GLU A 547 5.41 -27.38 17.67
N VAL A 548 6.12 -27.14 16.56
CA VAL A 548 7.19 -28.05 16.07
C VAL A 548 8.29 -28.21 17.13
N ARG A 549 8.73 -27.11 17.75
CA ARG A 549 9.73 -27.15 18.82
C ARG A 549 9.28 -28.03 20.01
N ARG A 550 8.03 -27.92 20.39
CA ARG A 550 7.44 -28.74 21.46
C ARG A 550 7.52 -30.24 21.12
N GLN A 551 7.11 -30.62 19.90
CA GLN A 551 7.16 -32.00 19.42
C GLN A 551 8.60 -32.56 19.37
N LEU A 552 9.57 -31.75 18.90
CA LEU A 552 10.99 -32.13 18.91
C LEU A 552 11.51 -32.37 20.31
N LEU A 553 11.15 -31.52 21.27
CA LEU A 553 11.58 -31.68 22.67
C LEU A 553 10.93 -32.88 23.35
N GLU A 554 9.66 -33.19 23.04
CA GLU A 554 8.97 -34.40 23.53
C GLU A 554 9.68 -35.68 23.05
N LEU A 555 9.97 -35.77 21.74
CA LEU A 555 10.68 -36.91 21.16
C LEU A 555 12.10 -37.06 21.73
N ALA A 556 12.78 -35.95 21.95
CA ALA A 556 14.13 -35.95 22.55
C ALA A 556 14.06 -36.30 24.04
N SER A 557 13.02 -35.88 24.77
CA SER A 557 12.80 -36.26 26.18
C SER A 557 12.68 -37.77 26.34
N GLU A 558 11.89 -38.43 25.48
CA GLU A 558 11.84 -39.90 25.43
C GLU A 558 13.17 -40.52 25.05
N HIS A 559 13.89 -39.92 24.07
CA HIS A 559 15.15 -40.46 23.59
C HIS A 559 16.28 -40.38 24.64
N PHE A 560 16.36 -39.27 25.39
CA PHE A 560 17.40 -39.03 26.38
C PHE A 560 17.00 -39.45 27.80
N GLU A 561 15.74 -39.86 28.03
CA GLU A 561 15.17 -40.07 29.35
C GLU A 561 15.43 -38.85 30.27
N ALA A 562 15.19 -37.65 29.71
CA ALA A 562 15.41 -36.36 30.35
C ALA A 562 14.16 -35.51 30.28
N ARG A 563 13.95 -34.60 31.25
CA ARG A 563 12.80 -33.69 31.20
C ARG A 563 12.94 -32.68 30.07
N MET A 564 11.85 -32.26 29.49
CA MET A 564 11.86 -31.26 28.39
C MET A 564 12.56 -29.96 28.80
N GLU A 565 12.43 -29.56 30.06
CA GLU A 565 13.03 -28.34 30.59
C GLU A 565 14.57 -28.40 30.65
N ASP A 566 15.15 -29.63 30.68
CA ASP A 566 16.58 -29.87 30.68
C ASP A 566 17.17 -29.98 29.27
N LEU A 567 16.31 -29.86 28.24
CA LEU A 567 16.68 -29.90 26.82
C LEU A 567 16.76 -28.52 26.21
N GLU A 568 17.61 -28.38 25.21
CA GLU A 568 17.71 -27.19 24.37
C GLU A 568 17.91 -27.57 22.89
N ILE A 569 17.45 -26.71 21.99
CA ILE A 569 17.73 -26.86 20.56
C ILE A 569 18.73 -25.78 20.15
N THR A 570 19.85 -26.21 19.60
CA THR A 570 20.92 -25.32 19.16
C THR A 570 21.56 -25.87 17.90
N ASN A 571 21.76 -25.03 16.88
CA ASN A 571 22.36 -25.41 15.60
C ASN A 571 21.73 -26.63 14.93
N GLY A 572 20.39 -26.82 15.05
CA GLY A 572 19.68 -27.94 14.45
C GLY A 572 19.79 -29.26 15.19
N GLU A 573 20.28 -29.25 16.41
CA GLU A 573 20.40 -30.43 17.30
C GLU A 573 19.65 -30.18 18.61
N VAL A 574 18.92 -31.21 19.08
CA VAL A 574 18.34 -31.23 20.43
C VAL A 574 19.33 -31.90 21.35
N GLY A 575 19.77 -31.19 22.39
CA GLY A 575 20.76 -31.71 23.36
C GLY A 575 20.29 -31.54 24.80
N VAL A 576 20.95 -32.29 25.72
CA VAL A 576 20.76 -32.11 27.14
C VAL A 576 21.64 -30.94 27.60
N ARG A 577 21.00 -29.94 28.21
CA ARG A 577 21.67 -28.69 28.62
C ARG A 577 22.86 -28.94 29.52
N GLY A 578 24.00 -28.38 29.13
CA GLY A 578 25.25 -28.54 29.91
C GLY A 578 25.93 -29.90 29.77
N VAL A 579 25.48 -30.81 28.90
CA VAL A 579 26.08 -32.12 28.67
C VAL A 579 26.61 -32.24 27.23
N PRO A 580 27.86 -31.85 26.94
CA PRO A 580 28.43 -31.93 25.60
C PRO A 580 28.41 -33.35 25.05
N GLY A 581 28.09 -33.49 23.74
CA GLY A 581 28.05 -34.79 23.05
C GLY A 581 26.77 -35.61 23.28
N ARG A 582 25.84 -35.13 24.08
CA ARG A 582 24.53 -35.75 24.25
C ARG A 582 23.47 -34.95 23.47
N ALA A 583 23.58 -35.02 22.14
CA ALA A 583 22.68 -34.29 21.22
C ALA A 583 22.27 -35.20 20.06
N ILE A 584 21.10 -34.86 19.44
CA ILE A 584 20.56 -35.56 18.29
C ILE A 584 20.02 -34.49 17.30
N ALA A 585 20.34 -34.67 16.00
CA ALA A 585 19.88 -33.79 14.97
C ALA A 585 18.34 -33.85 14.82
N ILE A 586 17.69 -32.70 14.56
CA ILE A 586 16.23 -32.59 14.39
C ILE A 586 15.71 -33.52 13.28
N GLY A 587 16.45 -33.67 12.17
CA GLY A 587 16.10 -34.59 11.10
C GLY A 587 16.10 -36.06 11.54
N LYS A 588 16.97 -36.46 12.47
CA LYS A 588 16.97 -37.81 13.04
C LYS A 588 15.78 -38.05 13.98
N LEU A 589 15.31 -37.03 14.64
CA LEU A 589 14.05 -37.09 15.39
C LEU A 589 12.86 -37.21 14.47
N ALA A 590 12.83 -36.47 13.34
CA ALA A 590 11.82 -36.57 12.32
C ALA A 590 11.78 -37.99 11.69
N GLU A 591 12.94 -38.56 11.34
CA GLU A 591 13.05 -39.94 10.83
C GLU A 591 12.48 -40.99 11.82
N ARG A 592 12.74 -40.82 13.11
CA ARG A 592 12.20 -41.68 14.16
C ARG A 592 10.67 -41.55 14.32
N ALA A 593 10.16 -40.33 14.20
CA ALA A 593 8.75 -40.05 14.33
C ALA A 593 7.95 -40.66 13.17
N GLU A 594 8.47 -40.60 11.95
CA GLU A 594 7.84 -41.19 10.75
C GLU A 594 7.99 -42.73 10.65
N GLY A 595 9.16 -43.24 11.05
CA GLY A 595 9.50 -44.68 10.86
C GLY A 595 8.92 -45.64 11.90
N LYS A 596 8.33 -45.16 13.00
CA LYS A 596 7.86 -45.99 14.11
C LYS A 596 6.37 -46.31 13.97
N ALA A 597 6.03 -47.55 13.73
CA ALA A 597 4.61 -48.00 13.75
C ALA A 597 4.00 -47.69 15.14
N GLY A 598 2.92 -46.95 15.18
CA GLY A 598 2.31 -46.46 16.42
C GLY A 598 3.05 -45.24 17.03
N GLY A 599 4.02 -44.67 16.32
CA GLY A 599 4.68 -43.42 16.69
C GLY A 599 3.80 -42.19 16.45
N PRO A 600 4.29 -41.02 16.81
CA PRO A 600 3.51 -39.75 16.73
C PRO A 600 3.25 -39.29 15.27
N GLY A 601 3.94 -39.85 14.28
CA GLY A 601 3.86 -39.42 12.88
C GLY A 601 4.80 -38.24 12.55
N PRO A 602 4.65 -37.65 11.35
CA PRO A 602 5.47 -36.51 10.92
C PRO A 602 5.39 -35.32 11.88
N ILE A 603 6.51 -34.64 12.05
CA ILE A 603 6.60 -33.44 12.90
C ILE A 603 6.01 -32.25 12.13
N VAL A 604 4.81 -31.83 12.51
CA VAL A 604 4.07 -30.74 11.88
C VAL A 604 3.42 -29.87 12.95
N GLY A 605 3.59 -28.57 12.83
CA GLY A 605 2.94 -27.57 13.68
C GLY A 605 2.07 -26.64 12.85
N GLU A 606 0.88 -26.36 13.35
CA GLU A 606 -0.01 -25.33 12.81
C GLU A 606 0.02 -24.11 13.72
N GLY A 607 0.06 -22.92 13.12
CA GLY A 607 0.03 -21.65 13.84
C GLY A 607 -1.04 -20.71 13.31
N ARG A 608 -1.59 -19.89 14.20
CA ARG A 608 -2.63 -18.92 13.89
C ARG A 608 -2.29 -17.59 14.56
N SER A 609 -2.61 -16.50 13.88
CA SER A 609 -2.44 -15.15 14.40
C SER A 609 -3.71 -14.34 14.15
N ALA A 610 -4.15 -13.66 15.19
CA ALA A 610 -5.23 -12.67 15.15
C ALA A 610 -4.83 -11.53 16.09
N PRO A 611 -4.01 -10.57 15.63
CA PRO A 611 -3.57 -9.46 16.47
C PRO A 611 -4.79 -8.70 17.04
N PRO A 612 -4.81 -8.37 18.34
CA PRO A 612 -5.97 -7.72 18.96
C PRO A 612 -6.13 -6.28 18.48
N ASP A 613 -5.01 -5.58 18.27
CA ASP A 613 -4.97 -4.17 17.91
C ASP A 613 -3.92 -3.87 16.86
N ASN A 614 -3.99 -2.67 16.27
CA ASN A 614 -3.00 -2.13 15.35
C ASN A 614 -1.68 -1.81 16.08
N ALA A 615 -0.61 -1.62 15.32
CA ALA A 615 0.67 -1.18 15.83
C ALA A 615 1.16 0.05 15.04
N PRO A 616 0.62 1.26 15.34
CA PRO A 616 0.91 2.47 14.58
C PRO A 616 2.40 2.76 14.51
N GLY A 617 2.86 3.13 13.30
CA GLY A 617 4.23 3.58 13.05
C GLY A 617 4.27 5.08 12.78
N PHE A 618 5.21 5.80 13.41
CA PHE A 618 5.36 7.25 13.24
C PHE A 618 6.74 7.60 12.72
N VAL A 619 6.81 8.74 12.01
CA VAL A 619 8.06 9.27 11.44
C VAL A 619 8.21 10.76 11.74
N ALA A 620 9.45 11.21 11.82
CA ALA A 620 9.81 12.61 11.67
C ALA A 620 10.88 12.71 10.58
N HIS A 621 10.66 13.59 9.60
CA HIS A 621 11.61 13.81 8.52
C HIS A 621 12.20 15.21 8.61
N ILE A 622 13.52 15.32 8.49
CA ILE A 622 14.24 16.59 8.36
C ILE A 622 14.83 16.61 6.95
N VAL A 623 14.53 17.66 6.19
CA VAL A 623 15.03 17.79 4.82
C VAL A 623 15.73 19.13 4.66
N LYS A 624 16.90 19.13 4.00
CA LYS A 624 17.57 20.32 3.52
C LYS A 624 17.43 20.43 2.01
N VAL A 625 16.98 21.58 1.53
CA VAL A 625 16.88 21.89 0.10
C VAL A 625 17.72 23.09 -0.27
N ALA A 626 18.18 23.13 -1.52
CA ALA A 626 18.62 24.36 -2.16
C ALA A 626 17.53 24.82 -3.14
N VAL A 627 17.27 26.14 -3.17
CA VAL A 627 16.32 26.74 -4.12
C VAL A 627 17.06 27.76 -4.98
N ASP A 628 17.08 27.53 -6.28
CA ASP A 628 17.55 28.51 -7.25
C ASP A 628 16.43 29.55 -7.49
N ARG A 629 16.65 30.78 -7.05
CA ARG A 629 15.64 31.82 -7.12
C ARG A 629 15.37 32.34 -8.53
N ASP A 630 16.31 32.16 -9.46
CA ASP A 630 16.17 32.64 -10.83
C ASP A 630 15.30 31.66 -11.66
N THR A 631 15.38 30.37 -11.36
CA THR A 631 14.65 29.32 -12.08
C THR A 631 13.50 28.69 -11.30
N GLY A 632 13.45 28.90 -10.00
CA GLY A 632 12.51 28.23 -9.09
C GLY A 632 12.91 26.78 -8.74
N ARG A 633 14.06 26.29 -9.21
CA ARG A 633 14.47 24.91 -9.06
C ARG A 633 14.73 24.53 -7.63
N VAL A 634 14.05 23.48 -7.15
CA VAL A 634 14.23 22.89 -5.82
C VAL A 634 15.10 21.64 -5.93
N THR A 635 16.18 21.60 -5.17
CA THR A 635 17.11 20.47 -5.12
C THR A 635 17.22 19.96 -3.69
N PRO A 636 16.62 18.81 -3.34
CA PRO A 636 16.84 18.15 -2.06
C PRO A 636 18.32 17.73 -1.93
N GLN A 637 18.96 18.11 -0.82
CA GLN A 637 20.40 17.91 -0.59
C GLN A 637 20.68 16.85 0.46
N GLN A 638 19.95 16.91 1.59
CA GLN A 638 20.06 15.98 2.71
C GLN A 638 18.67 15.60 3.21
N TYR A 639 18.52 14.36 3.60
CA TYR A 639 17.26 13.84 4.07
C TYR A 639 17.48 12.87 5.24
N VAL A 640 16.94 13.20 6.40
CA VAL A 640 16.99 12.39 7.61
C VAL A 640 15.60 11.83 7.86
N ALA A 641 15.47 10.51 7.84
CA ALA A 641 14.25 9.79 8.13
C ALA A 641 14.35 9.10 9.50
N ILE A 642 13.60 9.58 10.47
CA ILE A 642 13.52 9.03 11.82
C ILE A 642 12.21 8.29 11.95
N GLN A 643 12.24 6.99 12.22
CA GLN A 643 11.04 6.15 12.29
C GLN A 643 10.98 5.30 13.55
N ASP A 644 9.82 5.27 14.21
CA ASP A 644 9.48 4.26 15.20
C ASP A 644 9.13 2.95 14.49
N VAL A 645 10.00 1.95 14.65
CA VAL A 645 9.89 0.64 14.02
C VAL A 645 9.48 -0.47 15.00
N GLY A 646 9.29 -0.12 16.27
CA GLY A 646 9.14 -1.11 17.32
C GLY A 646 10.43 -1.93 17.47
N PHE A 647 10.38 -3.20 17.08
CA PHE A 647 11.55 -4.05 16.97
C PHE A 647 11.81 -4.42 15.50
N ALA A 648 12.95 -4.04 14.97
CA ALA A 648 13.35 -4.36 13.60
C ALA A 648 13.83 -5.83 13.52
N MET A 649 12.99 -6.76 13.09
CA MET A 649 13.35 -8.17 12.92
C MET A 649 14.54 -8.37 11.97
N ASN A 650 14.60 -7.58 10.90
CA ASN A 650 15.72 -7.48 9.99
C ASN A 650 16.02 -6.01 9.67
N PRO A 651 16.98 -5.38 10.36
CA PRO A 651 17.27 -3.95 10.21
C PRO A 651 17.60 -3.53 8.78
N MET A 652 18.32 -4.36 8.01
CA MET A 652 18.67 -4.05 6.61
C MET A 652 17.41 -3.88 5.73
N LEU A 653 16.43 -4.76 5.89
CA LEU A 653 15.19 -4.69 5.07
C LEU A 653 14.29 -3.56 5.55
N VAL A 654 14.27 -3.27 6.85
CA VAL A 654 13.57 -2.10 7.40
C VAL A 654 14.16 -0.80 6.86
N GLU A 655 15.49 -0.66 6.86
CA GLU A 655 16.19 0.47 6.27
C GLU A 655 15.85 0.63 4.78
N GLY A 656 15.82 -0.48 4.02
CA GLY A 656 15.39 -0.47 2.62
C GLY A 656 13.95 0.04 2.43
N GLN A 657 13.03 -0.28 3.35
CA GLN A 657 11.66 0.26 3.32
C GLN A 657 11.63 1.77 3.63
N ILE A 658 12.47 2.23 4.55
CA ILE A 658 12.56 3.66 4.91
C ILE A 658 13.14 4.45 3.73
N HIS A 659 14.24 4.00 3.12
CA HIS A 659 14.82 4.65 1.94
C HIS A 659 13.83 4.71 0.78
N GLY A 660 13.16 3.59 0.48
CA GLY A 660 12.17 3.54 -0.60
C GLY A 660 10.97 4.45 -0.37
N GLY A 661 10.50 4.59 0.89
CA GLY A 661 9.42 5.51 1.23
C GLY A 661 9.84 6.98 1.18
N ALA A 662 11.03 7.28 1.68
CA ALA A 662 11.59 8.63 1.63
C ALA A 662 11.83 9.09 0.17
N ALA A 663 12.33 8.20 -0.70
CA ALA A 663 12.49 8.49 -2.13
C ALA A 663 11.15 8.79 -2.82
N GLN A 664 10.11 8.02 -2.51
CA GLN A 664 8.75 8.32 -2.98
C GLN A 664 8.21 9.63 -2.40
N GLY A 665 8.55 9.97 -1.14
CA GLY A 665 8.25 11.28 -0.55
C GLY A 665 8.89 12.45 -1.28
N VAL A 666 10.12 12.27 -1.81
CA VAL A 666 10.77 13.25 -2.70
C VAL A 666 10.03 13.34 -4.04
N GLY A 667 9.64 12.20 -4.61
CA GLY A 667 8.83 12.14 -5.82
C GLY A 667 7.53 12.96 -5.71
N TRP A 668 6.75 12.70 -4.67
CA TRP A 668 5.53 13.44 -4.36
C TRP A 668 5.77 14.93 -4.15
N GLY A 669 6.87 15.27 -3.43
CA GLY A 669 7.18 16.65 -3.09
C GLY A 669 7.55 17.50 -4.29
N VAL A 670 8.31 16.96 -5.25
CA VAL A 670 9.00 17.77 -6.27
C VAL A 670 8.66 17.39 -7.72
N TYR A 671 8.37 16.10 -8.01
CA TYR A 671 8.41 15.62 -9.40
C TYR A 671 7.11 15.06 -9.94
N GLU A 672 6.38 14.26 -9.15
CA GLU A 672 5.36 13.34 -9.64
C GLU A 672 3.97 13.98 -9.71
N ALA A 673 3.36 13.93 -10.88
CA ALA A 673 1.95 14.27 -11.09
C ALA A 673 1.40 13.62 -12.36
N MET A 674 0.24 12.99 -12.28
CA MET A 674 -0.56 12.68 -13.45
C MET A 674 -1.35 13.94 -13.84
N ARG A 675 -1.04 14.48 -15.02
CA ARG A 675 -1.66 15.71 -15.53
C ARG A 675 -2.72 15.38 -16.55
N TYR A 676 -3.92 15.86 -16.30
CA TYR A 676 -5.05 15.75 -17.21
C TYR A 676 -5.38 17.12 -17.78
N ASP A 677 -5.81 17.16 -19.04
CA ASP A 677 -6.38 18.35 -19.65
C ASP A 677 -7.86 18.52 -19.26
N GLU A 678 -8.49 19.57 -19.81
CA GLU A 678 -9.90 19.89 -19.56
C GLU A 678 -10.89 18.85 -20.15
N ASN A 679 -10.45 18.02 -21.07
CA ASN A 679 -11.21 16.95 -21.71
C ASN A 679 -11.00 15.60 -21.04
N GLY A 680 -10.20 15.54 -19.95
CA GLY A 680 -9.83 14.31 -19.25
C GLY A 680 -8.77 13.47 -19.99
N GLU A 681 -8.00 14.07 -20.89
CA GLU A 681 -6.87 13.41 -21.52
C GLU A 681 -5.66 13.41 -20.59
N LEU A 682 -5.07 12.22 -20.35
CA LEU A 682 -3.85 12.08 -19.57
C LEU A 682 -2.65 12.49 -20.42
N LEU A 683 -2.03 13.61 -20.06
CA LEU A 683 -0.86 14.18 -20.75
C LEU A 683 0.47 13.50 -20.37
N THR A 684 0.49 12.79 -19.23
CA THR A 684 1.69 12.15 -18.66
C THR A 684 1.58 10.62 -18.70
N ALA A 685 1.19 10.05 -19.84
CA ALA A 685 0.94 8.62 -20.01
C ALA A 685 2.19 7.77 -20.27
N SER A 686 3.38 8.28 -20.02
CA SER A 686 4.64 7.55 -20.20
C SER A 686 5.66 7.94 -19.15
N LEU A 687 6.69 7.08 -18.92
CA LEU A 687 7.82 7.43 -18.04
C LEU A 687 8.74 8.55 -18.62
N MET A 688 8.49 9.00 -19.84
CA MET A 688 9.14 10.17 -20.40
C MET A 688 8.52 11.47 -19.87
N ASP A 689 7.21 11.45 -19.64
CA ASP A 689 6.42 12.61 -19.24
C ASP A 689 6.10 12.60 -17.74
N TYR A 690 5.88 11.41 -17.15
CA TYR A 690 5.71 11.22 -15.73
C TYR A 690 7.08 11.09 -15.05
N CYS A 691 7.46 12.11 -14.32
CA CYS A 691 8.80 12.25 -13.75
C CYS A 691 8.97 11.45 -12.45
N LEU A 692 9.36 10.18 -12.54
CA LEU A 692 9.90 9.49 -11.37
C LEU A 692 11.27 10.05 -10.99
N PRO A 693 11.61 10.20 -9.69
CA PRO A 693 12.94 10.64 -9.27
C PRO A 693 14.02 9.68 -9.77
N ARG A 694 15.05 10.20 -10.42
CA ARG A 694 16.24 9.45 -10.80
C ARG A 694 17.25 9.46 -9.65
N ALA A 695 18.20 8.53 -9.68
CA ALA A 695 19.21 8.39 -8.63
C ALA A 695 20.03 9.68 -8.39
N ASP A 696 20.29 10.45 -9.44
CA ASP A 696 21.01 11.73 -9.39
C ASP A 696 20.17 12.91 -8.85
N GLN A 697 18.85 12.71 -8.70
CA GLN A 697 17.90 13.70 -8.16
C GLN A 697 17.54 13.43 -6.70
N LEU A 698 17.94 12.30 -6.17
CA LEU A 698 17.69 11.95 -4.77
C LEU A 698 18.80 12.50 -3.86
N PRO A 699 18.43 13.00 -2.66
CA PRO A 699 19.41 13.45 -1.67
C PRO A 699 20.16 12.28 -1.03
N THR A 700 21.19 12.60 -0.24
CA THR A 700 21.76 11.61 0.69
C THR A 700 20.75 11.34 1.80
N PHE A 701 20.40 10.06 1.98
CA PHE A 701 19.51 9.61 3.04
C PHE A 701 20.28 9.17 4.27
N GLU A 702 19.81 9.61 5.44
CA GLU A 702 20.20 9.08 6.75
C GLU A 702 18.96 8.48 7.42
N THR A 703 19.08 7.22 7.88
CA THR A 703 17.99 6.51 8.53
C THR A 703 18.27 6.34 10.02
N ILE A 704 17.31 6.73 10.85
CA ILE A 704 17.36 6.54 12.30
C ILE A 704 16.13 5.74 12.73
N MET A 705 16.37 4.54 13.26
CA MET A 705 15.32 3.66 13.77
C MET A 705 15.17 3.87 15.28
N ILE A 706 13.93 4.12 15.72
CA ILE A 706 13.56 4.18 17.13
C ILE A 706 12.98 2.82 17.53
N ASN A 707 13.57 2.23 18.55
CA ASN A 707 13.13 0.96 19.11
C ASN A 707 12.12 1.22 20.24
N ASN A 708 10.83 1.25 19.91
CA ASN A 708 9.70 1.39 20.84
C ASN A 708 8.75 0.18 20.65
N PRO A 709 9.06 -0.99 21.26
CA PRO A 709 8.36 -2.23 20.98
C PRO A 709 6.85 -2.15 21.16
N SER A 710 6.09 -2.63 20.18
CA SER A 710 4.64 -2.74 20.28
C SER A 710 4.24 -3.82 21.28
N PRO A 711 3.24 -3.58 22.15
CA PRO A 711 2.73 -4.60 23.05
C PRO A 711 1.95 -5.71 22.31
N TYR A 712 1.54 -5.49 21.07
CA TYR A 712 0.67 -6.39 20.30
C TYR A 712 1.41 -7.12 19.18
N GLY A 713 2.50 -6.56 18.67
CA GLY A 713 3.27 -7.15 17.57
C GLY A 713 4.14 -8.34 18.00
N PRO A 714 4.37 -9.31 17.11
CA PRO A 714 5.31 -10.39 17.38
C PRO A 714 6.71 -9.78 17.60
N PHE A 715 7.37 -10.18 18.71
CA PHE A 715 8.68 -9.66 19.14
C PHE A 715 8.72 -8.13 19.33
N GLY A 716 7.57 -7.45 19.45
CA GLY A 716 7.50 -6.00 19.56
C GLY A 716 7.58 -5.25 18.23
N ALA A 717 7.46 -5.91 17.08
CA ALA A 717 7.49 -5.28 15.77
C ALA A 717 6.29 -4.37 15.53
N ARG A 718 6.48 -3.35 14.67
CA ARG A 718 5.43 -2.48 14.11
C ARG A 718 5.41 -2.61 12.58
N GLY A 719 4.37 -2.11 11.96
CA GLY A 719 4.35 -1.91 10.53
C GLY A 719 5.36 -0.83 10.10
N VAL A 720 6.19 -1.12 9.10
CA VAL A 720 7.27 -0.20 8.67
C VAL A 720 7.19 0.18 7.19
N GLY A 721 6.27 -0.44 6.45
CA GLY A 721 6.22 -0.26 5.00
C GLY A 721 5.69 1.10 4.56
N GLU A 722 4.68 1.63 5.20
CA GLU A 722 3.95 2.83 4.78
C GLU A 722 4.38 4.12 5.48
N PRO A 723 4.70 4.15 6.78
CA PRO A 723 5.06 5.40 7.46
C PRO A 723 6.13 6.24 6.74
N PRO A 724 7.17 5.66 6.09
CA PRO A 724 8.27 6.46 5.54
C PRO A 724 7.91 7.43 4.40
N ILE A 725 6.76 7.27 3.73
CA ILE A 725 6.36 8.21 2.67
C ILE A 725 5.62 9.42 3.22
N THR A 726 5.01 9.29 4.41
CA THR A 726 3.94 10.19 4.87
C THR A 726 4.40 11.64 5.08
N ALA A 727 5.59 11.87 5.65
CA ALA A 727 6.07 13.21 5.99
C ALA A 727 6.99 13.85 4.92
N GLY A 728 7.36 13.12 3.85
CA GLY A 728 8.40 13.57 2.91
C GLY A 728 8.05 14.85 2.18
N ALA A 729 6.90 14.90 1.53
CA ALA A 729 6.45 16.07 0.79
C ALA A 729 6.25 17.30 1.69
N ALA A 730 5.72 17.10 2.91
CA ALA A 730 5.54 18.17 3.89
C ALA A 730 6.87 18.74 4.38
N ALA A 731 7.85 17.88 4.70
CA ALA A 731 9.18 18.34 5.13
C ALA A 731 9.88 19.15 4.03
N ILE A 732 9.74 18.74 2.76
CA ILE A 732 10.26 19.50 1.60
C ILE A 732 9.54 20.85 1.48
N ALA A 733 8.21 20.88 1.59
CA ALA A 733 7.44 22.13 1.52
C ALA A 733 7.85 23.13 2.62
N ASN A 734 8.07 22.64 3.84
CA ASN A 734 8.55 23.42 4.97
C ASN A 734 10.00 23.90 4.75
N ALA A 735 10.86 23.07 4.15
CA ALA A 735 12.23 23.45 3.80
C ALA A 735 12.26 24.54 2.71
N VAL A 736 11.43 24.41 1.68
CA VAL A 736 11.30 25.47 0.64
C VAL A 736 10.82 26.78 1.26
N ARG A 737 9.81 26.73 2.14
CA ARG A 737 9.33 27.93 2.84
C ARG A 737 10.43 28.59 3.68
N ASP A 738 11.25 27.82 4.39
CA ASP A 738 12.39 28.33 5.15
C ASP A 738 13.41 28.99 4.21
N ALA A 739 13.71 28.39 3.04
CA ALA A 739 14.69 28.92 2.08
C ALA A 739 14.25 30.22 1.39
N VAL A 740 12.96 30.36 1.08
CA VAL A 740 12.49 31.46 0.21
C VAL A 740 11.52 32.42 0.90
N GLY A 741 10.97 32.07 2.06
CA GLY A 741 10.05 32.91 2.82
C GLY A 741 8.60 32.87 2.32
N VAL A 742 8.30 32.08 1.28
CA VAL A 742 6.97 31.95 0.67
C VAL A 742 6.46 30.52 0.81
N ARG A 743 5.19 30.37 1.22
CA ARG A 743 4.52 29.06 1.30
C ARG A 743 4.06 28.59 -0.08
N ILE A 744 4.44 27.39 -0.46
CA ILE A 744 3.89 26.70 -1.64
C ILE A 744 2.79 25.74 -1.15
N ASN A 745 1.58 25.97 -1.62
CA ASN A 745 0.37 25.26 -1.15
C ASN A 745 -0.09 24.15 -2.09
N GLN A 746 0.71 23.79 -3.08
CA GLN A 746 0.37 22.70 -4.00
C GLN A 746 1.58 21.82 -4.31
N LEU A 747 1.33 20.54 -4.55
CA LEU A 747 2.29 19.55 -5.02
C LEU A 747 2.09 19.26 -6.52
N PRO A 748 3.15 18.83 -7.22
CA PRO A 748 4.56 18.87 -6.80
C PRO A 748 5.09 20.31 -6.78
N ILE A 749 6.08 20.58 -5.92
CA ILE A 749 6.75 21.88 -5.80
C ILE A 749 7.77 21.99 -6.94
N ASN A 750 7.28 22.17 -8.18
CA ASN A 750 8.12 22.27 -9.36
C ASN A 750 8.66 23.68 -9.60
N ASP A 751 9.61 23.78 -10.51
CA ASP A 751 10.34 25.00 -10.84
C ASP A 751 9.40 26.16 -11.18
N GLU A 752 8.37 25.94 -11.98
CA GLU A 752 7.39 26.95 -12.42
C GLU A 752 6.59 27.53 -11.25
N ILE A 753 6.10 26.65 -10.35
CA ILE A 753 5.29 27.04 -9.20
C ILE A 753 6.11 27.89 -8.24
N VAL A 754 7.35 27.46 -7.94
CA VAL A 754 8.25 28.21 -7.06
C VAL A 754 8.64 29.54 -7.69
N TRP A 755 9.00 29.53 -8.98
CA TRP A 755 9.36 30.77 -9.68
C TRP A 755 8.22 31.79 -9.67
N LYS A 756 6.99 31.38 -9.96
CA LYS A 756 5.80 32.25 -9.89
C LYS A 756 5.59 32.81 -8.49
N ALA A 757 5.72 31.99 -7.46
CA ALA A 757 5.56 32.41 -6.07
C ALA A 757 6.65 33.40 -5.60
N LEU A 758 7.84 33.35 -6.20
CA LEU A 758 8.92 34.31 -5.92
C LEU A 758 8.70 35.67 -6.61
N GLN A 759 7.83 35.75 -7.62
CA GLN A 759 7.50 37.01 -8.31
C GLN A 759 6.29 37.74 -7.70
N SER A 760 5.47 37.04 -6.90
CA SER A 760 4.31 37.60 -6.21
C SER A 760 4.68 38.25 -4.88
#